data_8c4446179bb7eb84b9b2fee61b634403
#
_entry.id   8c4446179bb7eb84b9b2fee61b634403
#
_cell.length_a   1.000
_cell.length_b   1.000
_cell.length_c   1.000
_cell.angle_alpha   90.00
_cell.angle_beta   90.00
_cell.angle_gamma   90.00
#
_symmetry.space_group_name_H-M   'P 1'
#
loop_
_entity.id
_entity.type
_entity.pdbx_description
1 polymer ?
#
loop_
_entity_poly.entity_id
_entity_poly.type
_entity_poly.pdbx_seq_one_letter_code
_entity_poly.pdbx_strand_id
1 'polypeptide(L)'
;MKKFLNIFLFSLLFFLVSSDLDQSDTSWAKHFHKLIENVKHLPTKKMAVAAAEDEYVLEAVKIAKEQGLAESILVGDEKKIRKIAKELNMDLSGYEIIDEVEPAKAALKAVKLVHDGVADMYMKGLISTKDFLRSVLDKEVGLRTGRVLTHVGVFEVKGIDQLLFLSDQAFIMYPTLEEKVKIIENALDIANACGLENPKVAPLAAVEVVNPKMPETVDAAELTKMNAEGKIKGCIIDGPLSLDMAISKEACSHKKGLNRKITGDANILLFPDIHTGNVAYKMLVHTAHFLNGAILSGTSAPVILTSRSDSVATKVNSIALASVLADHLRKKSPKVAIVGAGPTGLTAAKDLLKKGIKVDIYEKENFSGGLMSYGIPAFRMKQENTMKFVDPVVQLGGNFIYNQDLKESDFLEMAKKYDYVYLAFGLTKVRKLGIPGEDIGGSLNALEFLRQYNFDDKLGLNHNRPKLHGTVIVVGAGNVAMDGARVAVRSGAEKTIILYRRDRSEAPCTPSEMKDAEKDGVELKFLSNPVELIAKDGKLSEVKYEVMKLGDLDDSGRRRPVGTGVYETIKADYIISAIGQIPDESVWNAKVIETDHGYIKGIKNYGEAYETNIPNIFTGGDIVKGAKTIGVATKCGRDFAKYVIEQTEKK
;
A
#
# COMPACT_ATOMS: atom_id res chain seq x y z
N MET A 1 65.09 -25.47 7.43
CA MET A 1 64.92 -24.16 6.80
C MET A 1 64.73 -24.17 5.30
N LYS A 2 65.31 -25.05 4.49
CA LYS A 2 65.09 -25.10 3.02
C LYS A 2 63.73 -25.66 2.57
N LYS A 3 62.98 -26.42 3.36
CA LYS A 3 61.65 -26.94 3.00
C LYS A 3 60.48 -25.92 3.23
N PHE A 4 60.69 -24.97 4.10
CA PHE A 4 59.70 -23.91 4.35
C PHE A 4 59.76 -22.78 3.31
N LEU A 5 60.93 -22.55 2.71
CA LEU A 5 61.13 -21.52 1.70
C LEU A 5 60.50 -21.90 0.34
N ASN A 6 60.44 -23.20 0.01
CA ASN A 6 59.83 -23.67 -1.24
C ASN A 6 58.28 -23.69 -1.20
N ILE A 7 57.66 -23.81 -0.02
CA ILE A 7 56.19 -23.74 0.11
C ILE A 7 55.73 -22.28 0.00
N PHE A 8 56.55 -21.35 0.47
CA PHE A 8 56.23 -19.92 0.35
C PHE A 8 56.43 -19.38 -1.07
N LEU A 9 57.44 -19.91 -1.81
CA LEU A 9 57.61 -19.56 -3.24
C LEU A 9 56.57 -20.23 -4.14
N PHE A 10 56.06 -21.42 -3.80
CA PHE A 10 55.02 -22.08 -4.60
C PHE A 10 53.63 -21.46 -4.37
N SER A 11 53.33 -20.95 -3.18
CA SER A 11 52.11 -20.16 -2.95
C SER A 11 52.18 -18.80 -3.62
N LEU A 12 53.38 -18.19 -3.72
CA LEU A 12 53.54 -16.90 -4.42
C LEU A 12 53.49 -17.06 -5.96
N LEU A 13 53.92 -18.23 -6.50
CA LEU A 13 53.85 -18.52 -7.96
C LEU A 13 52.45 -18.97 -8.41
N PHE A 14 51.61 -19.52 -7.51
CA PHE A 14 50.21 -19.85 -7.82
C PHE A 14 49.31 -18.62 -7.80
N PHE A 15 49.74 -17.52 -7.15
CA PHE A 15 49.09 -16.21 -7.21
C PHE A 15 49.46 -15.41 -8.48
N LEU A 16 50.42 -15.89 -9.30
CA LEU A 16 50.91 -15.15 -10.46
C LEU A 16 50.46 -15.75 -11.81
N VAL A 17 49.57 -16.76 -11.82
CA VAL A 17 49.05 -17.40 -13.06
C VAL A 17 47.51 -17.45 -13.10
N SER A 18 46.79 -17.01 -12.08
CA SER A 18 45.41 -16.54 -12.29
C SER A 18 45.52 -15.12 -12.78
N SER A 19 45.02 -14.84 -13.96
CA SER A 19 44.83 -13.50 -14.49
C SER A 19 43.75 -12.74 -13.69
N ASP A 20 43.99 -12.57 -12.40
CA ASP A 20 43.25 -11.62 -11.59
C ASP A 20 43.80 -10.25 -11.97
N LEU A 21 43.08 -9.60 -12.88
CA LEU A 21 43.11 -8.17 -12.99
C LEU A 21 42.97 -7.64 -11.56
N ASP A 22 44.03 -7.03 -11.02
CA ASP A 22 44.07 -6.57 -9.64
C ASP A 22 42.90 -5.60 -9.39
N GLN A 23 41.81 -6.12 -8.83
CA GLN A 23 40.61 -5.32 -8.48
C GLN A 23 40.76 -4.69 -7.10
N SER A 24 41.91 -4.80 -6.44
CA SER A 24 42.13 -4.26 -5.09
C SER A 24 42.18 -2.73 -5.08
N ASP A 25 42.63 -2.09 -6.14
CA ASP A 25 42.59 -0.63 -6.27
C ASP A 25 41.29 -0.18 -6.94
N THR A 26 40.31 0.23 -6.12
CA THR A 26 39.03 0.82 -6.58
C THR A 26 38.99 2.34 -6.43
N SER A 27 40.12 3.00 -6.22
CA SER A 27 40.19 4.46 -6.04
C SER A 27 39.65 5.26 -7.25
N TRP A 28 39.63 4.65 -8.45
CA TRP A 28 39.06 5.19 -9.66
C TRP A 28 37.52 5.13 -9.72
N ALA A 29 36.86 4.31 -8.89
CA ALA A 29 35.43 4.05 -8.92
C ALA A 29 34.66 5.12 -8.11
N LYS A 30 34.43 6.26 -8.69
CA LYS A 30 33.81 7.41 -8.03
C LYS A 30 32.31 7.23 -7.83
N HIS A 31 31.63 6.59 -8.78
CA HIS A 31 30.16 6.50 -8.81
C HIS A 31 29.64 5.49 -7.80
N PHE A 32 30.20 4.27 -7.72
CA PHE A 32 29.80 3.29 -6.72
C PHE A 32 30.17 3.74 -5.30
N HIS A 33 31.31 4.39 -5.10
CA HIS A 33 31.64 4.96 -3.80
C HIS A 33 30.61 6.04 -3.38
N LYS A 34 30.25 6.94 -4.29
CA LYS A 34 29.21 7.95 -4.04
C LYS A 34 27.84 7.33 -3.80
N LEU A 35 27.50 6.25 -4.54
CA LEU A 35 26.26 5.51 -4.35
C LEU A 35 26.17 4.93 -2.94
N ILE A 36 27.22 4.25 -2.49
CA ILE A 36 27.32 3.67 -1.14
C ILE A 36 27.18 4.75 -0.06
N GLU A 37 27.87 5.88 -0.22
CA GLU A 37 27.75 7.00 0.71
C GLU A 37 26.31 7.57 0.71
N ASN A 38 25.69 7.73 -0.43
CA ASN A 38 24.30 8.20 -0.52
C ASN A 38 23.33 7.29 0.22
N VAL A 39 23.51 5.95 0.13
CA VAL A 39 22.64 4.99 0.84
C VAL A 39 22.67 5.20 2.35
N LYS A 40 23.82 5.54 2.93
CA LYS A 40 23.97 5.77 4.38
C LYS A 40 23.12 6.94 4.90
N HIS A 41 22.74 7.87 4.02
CA HIS A 41 21.88 9.00 4.36
C HIS A 41 20.38 8.74 4.12
N LEU A 42 20.04 7.56 3.58
CA LEU A 42 18.65 7.14 3.37
C LEU A 42 18.10 6.40 4.60
N PRO A 43 16.79 6.36 4.79
CA PRO A 43 16.19 5.44 5.76
C PRO A 43 16.61 4.00 5.46
N THR A 44 17.09 3.28 6.47
CA THR A 44 17.55 1.89 6.35
C THR A 44 16.46 1.02 5.74
N LYS A 45 16.82 0.25 4.73
CA LYS A 45 15.92 -0.67 4.04
C LYS A 45 16.05 -2.08 4.61
N LYS A 46 14.95 -2.83 4.63
CA LYS A 46 14.94 -4.26 4.98
C LYS A 46 14.96 -5.12 3.73
N MET A 47 15.77 -6.14 3.73
CA MET A 47 15.93 -7.08 2.62
C MET A 47 15.54 -8.48 3.07
N ALA A 48 14.62 -9.14 2.36
CA ALA A 48 14.32 -10.54 2.56
C ALA A 48 15.23 -11.40 1.65
N VAL A 49 15.99 -12.31 2.25
CA VAL A 49 16.93 -13.19 1.54
C VAL A 49 16.33 -14.59 1.47
N ALA A 50 16.13 -15.10 0.25
CA ALA A 50 15.59 -16.44 -0.01
C ALA A 50 16.69 -17.50 -0.06
N ALA A 51 16.54 -18.59 0.70
CA ALA A 51 17.54 -19.66 0.84
C ALA A 51 18.91 -19.09 1.18
N ALA A 52 18.99 -18.46 2.36
CA ALA A 52 20.13 -17.64 2.77
C ALA A 52 21.40 -18.43 3.16
N GLU A 53 21.34 -19.75 3.16
CA GLU A 53 22.44 -20.67 3.51
C GLU A 53 23.53 -20.76 2.42
N ASP A 54 24.12 -19.62 2.07
CA ASP A 54 25.20 -19.47 1.10
C ASP A 54 26.28 -18.54 1.67
N GLU A 55 27.54 -18.95 1.59
CA GLU A 55 28.66 -18.23 2.18
C GLU A 55 28.82 -16.83 1.59
N TYR A 56 28.83 -16.70 0.26
CA TYR A 56 28.97 -15.40 -0.43
C TYR A 56 27.80 -14.47 -0.17
N VAL A 57 26.59 -15.03 0.00
CA VAL A 57 25.38 -14.25 0.33
C VAL A 57 25.46 -13.75 1.76
N LEU A 58 25.80 -14.61 2.73
CA LEU A 58 25.90 -14.21 4.14
C LEU A 58 27.05 -13.22 4.36
N GLU A 59 28.16 -13.37 3.67
CA GLU A 59 29.26 -12.40 3.72
C GLU A 59 28.82 -11.03 3.16
N ALA A 60 28.14 -11.01 2.02
CA ALA A 60 27.61 -9.78 1.45
C ALA A 60 26.56 -9.11 2.36
N VAL A 61 25.68 -9.90 2.97
CA VAL A 61 24.69 -9.43 3.95
C VAL A 61 25.34 -8.83 5.20
N LYS A 62 26.41 -9.47 5.71
CA LYS A 62 27.23 -8.96 6.81
C LYS A 62 27.83 -7.60 6.48
N ILE A 63 28.54 -7.50 5.35
CA ILE A 63 29.15 -6.25 4.89
C ILE A 63 28.10 -5.16 4.67
N ALA A 64 26.97 -5.50 4.05
CA ALA A 64 25.90 -4.54 3.82
C ALA A 64 25.35 -3.93 5.13
N LYS A 65 25.20 -4.75 6.18
CA LYS A 65 24.79 -4.27 7.51
C LYS A 65 25.87 -3.42 8.16
N GLU A 66 27.12 -3.87 8.15
CA GLU A 66 28.27 -3.14 8.73
C GLU A 66 28.46 -1.77 8.06
N GLN A 67 28.19 -1.67 6.76
CA GLN A 67 28.23 -0.41 6.01
C GLN A 67 26.94 0.42 6.09
N GLY A 68 25.90 -0.07 6.77
CA GLY A 68 24.62 0.64 6.87
C GLY A 68 23.79 0.67 5.59
N LEU A 69 23.98 -0.29 4.67
CA LEU A 69 23.29 -0.33 3.39
C LEU A 69 21.89 -0.93 3.48
N ALA A 70 21.74 -1.99 4.29
CA ALA A 70 20.45 -2.65 4.53
C ALA A 70 20.50 -3.54 5.78
N GLU A 71 19.33 -3.73 6.40
CA GLU A 71 19.07 -4.83 7.33
C GLU A 71 18.53 -6.03 6.56
N SER A 72 18.67 -7.25 7.12
CA SER A 72 18.27 -8.46 6.41
C SER A 72 17.46 -9.41 7.28
N ILE A 73 16.43 -10.01 6.67
CA ILE A 73 15.67 -11.15 7.19
C ILE A 73 16.16 -12.37 6.40
N LEU A 74 16.72 -13.36 7.10
CA LEU A 74 17.31 -14.55 6.52
C LEU A 74 16.28 -15.68 6.51
N VAL A 75 15.83 -16.11 5.34
CA VAL A 75 14.87 -17.22 5.20
C VAL A 75 15.59 -18.41 4.58
N GLY A 76 15.67 -19.54 5.30
CA GLY A 76 16.40 -20.73 4.84
C GLY A 76 16.63 -21.75 5.95
N ASP A 77 17.50 -22.72 5.72
CA ASP A 77 17.92 -23.74 6.72
C ASP A 77 18.70 -23.06 7.86
N GLU A 78 18.03 -22.78 8.97
CA GLU A 78 18.62 -22.09 10.12
C GLU A 78 19.91 -22.74 10.61
N LYS A 79 19.97 -24.08 10.61
CA LYS A 79 21.17 -24.80 11.08
C LYS A 79 22.37 -24.54 10.18
N LYS A 80 22.16 -24.52 8.86
CA LYS A 80 23.22 -24.20 7.90
C LYS A 80 23.60 -22.73 7.95
N ILE A 81 22.62 -21.81 8.03
CA ILE A 81 22.85 -20.38 8.19
C ILE A 81 23.75 -20.14 9.42
N ARG A 82 23.41 -20.71 10.59
CA ARG A 82 24.19 -20.56 11.82
C ARG A 82 25.60 -21.15 11.71
N LYS A 83 25.75 -22.27 11.00
CA LYS A 83 27.05 -22.89 10.75
C LYS A 83 27.95 -21.97 9.91
N ILE A 84 27.47 -21.50 8.76
CA ILE A 84 28.21 -20.61 7.86
C ILE A 84 28.52 -19.28 8.55
N ALA A 85 27.56 -18.70 9.26
CA ALA A 85 27.78 -17.46 10.02
C ALA A 85 28.90 -17.58 11.04
N LYS A 86 29.00 -18.74 11.72
CA LYS A 86 30.14 -19.04 12.64
C LYS A 86 31.48 -19.07 11.91
N GLU A 87 31.52 -19.66 10.73
CA GLU A 87 32.72 -19.73 9.89
C GLU A 87 33.16 -18.34 9.41
N LEU A 88 32.17 -17.45 9.11
CA LEU A 88 32.39 -16.06 8.71
C LEU A 88 32.60 -15.09 9.88
N ASN A 89 32.62 -15.56 11.14
CA ASN A 89 32.59 -14.69 12.33
C ASN A 89 31.49 -13.62 12.26
N MET A 90 30.29 -14.00 11.83
CA MET A 90 29.12 -13.14 11.70
C MET A 90 28.25 -13.25 12.97
N ASP A 91 28.05 -12.14 13.66
CA ASP A 91 27.11 -12.08 14.77
C ASP A 91 25.66 -12.04 14.25
N LEU A 92 24.87 -13.04 14.60
CA LEU A 92 23.47 -13.18 14.19
C LEU A 92 22.48 -12.51 15.14
N SER A 93 22.91 -11.91 16.25
CA SER A 93 22.01 -11.33 17.26
C SER A 93 21.09 -10.22 16.72
N GLY A 94 21.51 -9.56 15.64
CA GLY A 94 20.73 -8.50 14.98
C GLY A 94 20.10 -8.91 13.66
N TYR A 95 19.86 -10.21 13.43
CA TYR A 95 19.18 -10.72 12.24
C TYR A 95 17.95 -11.54 12.63
N GLU A 96 16.86 -11.32 11.96
CA GLU A 96 15.69 -12.20 12.01
C GLU A 96 15.96 -13.41 11.10
N ILE A 97 15.77 -14.63 11.65
CA ILE A 97 15.95 -15.88 10.90
C ILE A 97 14.61 -16.60 10.88
N ILE A 98 14.15 -16.96 9.68
CA ILE A 98 12.93 -17.74 9.46
C ILE A 98 13.34 -19.10 8.93
N ASP A 99 13.17 -20.15 9.75
CA ASP A 99 13.54 -21.52 9.38
C ASP A 99 12.63 -22.08 8.28
N GLU A 100 13.24 -22.48 7.17
CA GLU A 100 12.60 -23.17 6.07
C GLU A 100 13.67 -23.91 5.23
N VAL A 101 13.67 -25.22 5.35
CA VAL A 101 14.71 -26.07 4.73
C VAL A 101 14.51 -26.25 3.23
N GLU A 102 13.26 -26.15 2.74
CA GLU A 102 12.97 -26.31 1.32
C GLU A 102 13.17 -24.98 0.57
N PRO A 103 14.14 -24.87 -0.37
CA PRO A 103 14.47 -23.58 -1.00
C PRO A 103 13.29 -22.90 -1.71
N ALA A 104 12.40 -23.69 -2.35
CA ALA A 104 11.24 -23.13 -3.02
C ALA A 104 10.22 -22.53 -2.04
N LYS A 105 10.02 -23.13 -0.88
CA LYS A 105 9.18 -22.59 0.20
C LYS A 105 9.86 -21.40 0.89
N ALA A 106 11.16 -21.47 1.09
CA ALA A 106 11.93 -20.32 1.60
C ALA A 106 11.78 -19.10 0.69
N ALA A 107 11.82 -19.31 -0.63
CA ALA A 107 11.59 -18.25 -1.60
C ALA A 107 10.15 -17.66 -1.51
N LEU A 108 9.12 -18.51 -1.36
CA LEU A 108 7.75 -18.04 -1.19
C LEU A 108 7.54 -17.28 0.13
N LYS A 109 8.17 -17.73 1.23
CA LYS A 109 8.14 -17.01 2.51
C LYS A 109 8.84 -15.65 2.39
N ALA A 110 10.04 -15.62 1.80
CA ALA A 110 10.83 -14.40 1.66
C ALA A 110 10.16 -13.37 0.73
N VAL A 111 9.64 -13.79 -0.43
CA VAL A 111 8.93 -12.87 -1.33
C VAL A 111 7.65 -12.34 -0.71
N LYS A 112 6.97 -13.16 0.11
CA LYS A 112 5.78 -12.74 0.85
C LYS A 112 6.08 -11.62 1.85
N LEU A 113 7.23 -11.64 2.52
CA LEU A 113 7.65 -10.54 3.40
C LEU A 113 7.74 -9.20 2.65
N VAL A 114 8.23 -9.24 1.40
CA VAL A 114 8.30 -8.05 0.55
C VAL A 114 6.92 -7.66 0.02
N HIS A 115 6.12 -8.62 -0.39
CA HIS A 115 4.73 -8.40 -0.83
C HIS A 115 3.89 -7.74 0.25
N ASP A 116 4.06 -8.19 1.50
CA ASP A 116 3.31 -7.69 2.65
C ASP A 116 3.92 -6.37 3.23
N GLY A 117 5.01 -5.85 2.64
CA GLY A 117 5.65 -4.61 3.06
C GLY A 117 6.49 -4.71 4.35
N VAL A 118 6.78 -5.93 4.82
CA VAL A 118 7.67 -6.19 5.97
C VAL A 118 9.14 -5.97 5.59
N ALA A 119 9.47 -6.23 4.32
CA ALA A 119 10.77 -5.94 3.72
C ALA A 119 10.61 -5.06 2.47
N ASP A 120 11.63 -4.25 2.16
CA ASP A 120 11.65 -3.31 1.04
C ASP A 120 12.25 -3.91 -0.24
N MET A 121 13.02 -4.99 -0.12
CA MET A 121 13.82 -5.59 -1.20
C MET A 121 13.85 -7.11 -1.07
N TYR A 122 14.05 -7.78 -2.20
CA TYR A 122 14.14 -9.24 -2.28
C TYR A 122 15.46 -9.71 -2.87
N MET A 123 16.17 -10.64 -2.20
CA MET A 123 17.46 -11.14 -2.66
C MET A 123 17.45 -12.66 -2.84
N LYS A 124 18.07 -13.12 -3.93
CA LYS A 124 18.32 -14.53 -4.21
C LYS A 124 19.54 -15.05 -3.45
N GLY A 125 19.37 -16.14 -2.73
CA GLY A 125 20.44 -16.92 -2.13
C GLY A 125 20.68 -18.26 -2.86
N LEU A 126 20.78 -19.36 -2.11
CA LEU A 126 21.11 -20.71 -2.62
C LEU A 126 19.87 -21.41 -3.23
N ILE A 127 19.32 -20.86 -4.27
CA ILE A 127 18.16 -21.39 -4.97
C ILE A 127 18.36 -21.33 -6.48
N SER A 128 17.68 -22.19 -7.25
CA SER A 128 17.70 -22.11 -8.70
C SER A 128 17.05 -20.80 -9.19
N THR A 129 17.57 -20.21 -10.26
CA THR A 129 16.99 -19.01 -10.87
C THR A 129 15.52 -19.23 -11.26
N LYS A 130 15.18 -20.43 -11.75
CA LYS A 130 13.82 -20.80 -12.12
C LYS A 130 12.85 -20.74 -10.94
N ASP A 131 13.20 -21.33 -9.80
CA ASP A 131 12.32 -21.38 -8.64
C ASP A 131 12.25 -20.01 -7.94
N PHE A 132 13.35 -19.27 -7.93
CA PHE A 132 13.38 -17.89 -7.45
C PHE A 132 12.44 -16.99 -8.27
N LEU A 133 12.54 -17.04 -9.61
CA LEU A 133 11.64 -16.25 -10.47
C LEU A 133 10.19 -16.70 -10.38
N ARG A 134 9.94 -18.00 -10.15
CA ARG A 134 8.58 -18.47 -9.89
C ARG A 134 7.99 -17.81 -8.66
N SER A 135 8.75 -17.59 -7.58
CA SER A 135 8.29 -16.86 -6.41
C SER A 135 8.05 -15.37 -6.69
N VAL A 136 8.93 -14.72 -7.47
CA VAL A 136 8.74 -13.31 -7.91
C VAL A 136 7.45 -13.14 -8.71
N LEU A 137 7.13 -14.13 -9.56
CA LEU A 137 5.97 -14.12 -10.45
C LEU A 137 4.73 -14.81 -9.85
N ASP A 138 4.77 -15.21 -8.59
CA ASP A 138 3.62 -15.82 -7.92
C ASP A 138 2.38 -14.90 -8.00
N LYS A 139 1.19 -15.51 -8.16
CA LYS A 139 -0.05 -14.76 -8.35
C LYS A 139 -0.59 -14.15 -7.06
N GLU A 140 -0.29 -14.75 -5.91
CA GLU A 140 -0.83 -14.38 -4.61
C GLU A 140 0.15 -13.53 -3.79
N VAL A 141 1.43 -13.92 -3.79
CA VAL A 141 2.46 -13.32 -2.94
C VAL A 141 3.65 -12.77 -3.72
N GLY A 142 3.62 -12.79 -5.04
CA GLY A 142 4.71 -12.29 -5.89
C GLY A 142 4.74 -10.77 -6.02
N LEU A 143 5.74 -10.27 -6.75
CA LEU A 143 6.01 -8.84 -6.93
C LEU A 143 5.60 -8.32 -8.32
N ARG A 144 4.55 -8.89 -8.90
CA ARG A 144 4.07 -8.54 -10.26
C ARG A 144 3.45 -7.15 -10.29
N THR A 145 3.79 -6.37 -11.31
CA THR A 145 3.20 -5.04 -11.57
C THR A 145 2.42 -4.96 -12.88
N GLY A 146 2.49 -6.02 -13.72
CA GLY A 146 2.04 -5.93 -15.12
C GLY A 146 3.12 -5.41 -16.09
N ARG A 147 4.19 -4.82 -15.59
CA ARG A 147 5.36 -4.43 -16.42
C ARG A 147 6.17 -5.67 -16.83
N VAL A 148 6.90 -5.58 -17.94
CA VAL A 148 7.86 -6.61 -18.33
C VAL A 148 9.02 -6.65 -17.34
N LEU A 149 9.52 -7.85 -17.02
CA LEU A 149 10.73 -8.02 -16.22
C LEU A 149 11.97 -7.83 -17.08
N THR A 150 12.91 -7.03 -16.59
CA THR A 150 14.18 -6.78 -17.26
C THR A 150 15.34 -6.89 -16.28
N HIS A 151 16.48 -7.37 -16.75
CA HIS A 151 17.69 -7.39 -15.96
C HIS A 151 18.60 -6.24 -16.36
N VAL A 152 18.91 -5.37 -15.41
CA VAL A 152 19.79 -4.23 -15.63
C VAL A 152 21.08 -4.43 -14.86
N GLY A 153 22.18 -4.58 -15.60
CA GLY A 153 23.54 -4.55 -15.04
C GLY A 153 24.06 -3.11 -15.02
N VAL A 154 24.52 -2.66 -13.87
CA VAL A 154 25.14 -1.34 -13.70
C VAL A 154 26.63 -1.52 -13.57
N PHE A 155 27.40 -0.86 -14.43
CA PHE A 155 28.85 -0.96 -14.50
C PHE A 155 29.52 0.40 -14.35
N GLU A 156 30.56 0.45 -13.55
CA GLU A 156 31.57 1.48 -13.58
C GLU A 156 32.86 0.83 -14.12
N VAL A 157 33.31 1.27 -15.29
CA VAL A 157 34.43 0.66 -16.02
C VAL A 157 35.62 1.61 -16.00
N LYS A 158 36.80 1.13 -15.63
CA LYS A 158 38.03 1.96 -15.61
C LYS A 158 38.32 2.52 -16.99
N GLY A 159 38.42 3.83 -17.10
CA GLY A 159 38.64 4.51 -18.38
C GLY A 159 37.35 4.99 -19.08
N ILE A 160 36.17 4.73 -18.51
CA ILE A 160 34.89 5.28 -18.95
C ILE A 160 34.36 6.18 -17.83
N ASP A 161 34.08 7.45 -18.15
CA ASP A 161 33.73 8.46 -17.14
C ASP A 161 32.33 8.30 -16.56
N GLN A 162 31.39 7.66 -17.28
CA GLN A 162 30.00 7.52 -16.88
C GLN A 162 29.66 6.11 -16.39
N LEU A 163 28.62 5.99 -15.55
CA LEU A 163 27.98 4.69 -15.29
C LEU A 163 27.30 4.16 -16.55
N LEU A 164 27.49 2.89 -16.82
CA LEU A 164 26.83 2.17 -17.90
C LEU A 164 25.75 1.24 -17.35
N PHE A 165 24.51 1.42 -17.83
CA PHE A 165 23.34 0.59 -17.54
C PHE A 165 23.08 -0.30 -18.75
N LEU A 166 23.36 -1.59 -18.63
CA LEU A 166 23.20 -2.58 -19.69
C LEU A 166 21.84 -3.27 -19.56
N SER A 167 20.99 -3.21 -20.59
CA SER A 167 19.65 -3.81 -20.58
C SER A 167 19.11 -4.10 -21.99
N ASP A 168 18.34 -5.18 -22.24
CA ASP A 168 18.21 -6.35 -21.40
C ASP A 168 19.28 -7.36 -21.78
N GLN A 169 19.85 -8.01 -20.80
CA GLN A 169 20.97 -8.94 -21.03
C GLN A 169 20.65 -10.37 -20.59
N ALA A 170 19.42 -10.64 -20.06
CA ALA A 170 19.17 -11.93 -19.43
C ALA A 170 17.72 -12.44 -19.47
N PHE A 171 16.73 -11.67 -19.91
CA PHE A 171 15.32 -12.03 -19.79
C PHE A 171 14.54 -12.05 -21.10
N ILE A 172 14.58 -10.95 -21.87
CA ILE A 172 13.76 -10.83 -23.08
C ILE A 172 14.59 -11.23 -24.27
N MET A 173 14.23 -12.33 -24.91
CA MET A 173 15.03 -12.91 -26.00
C MET A 173 15.12 -11.98 -27.22
N TYR A 174 13.97 -11.59 -27.76
CA TYR A 174 13.84 -10.73 -28.94
C TYR A 174 12.77 -9.69 -28.65
N PRO A 175 13.11 -8.57 -27.98
CA PRO A 175 12.13 -7.58 -27.55
C PRO A 175 11.49 -6.88 -28.76
N THR A 176 10.17 -6.78 -28.74
CA THR A 176 9.41 -5.93 -29.65
C THR A 176 9.70 -4.45 -29.38
N LEU A 177 9.30 -3.55 -30.29
CA LEU A 177 9.44 -2.10 -30.08
C LEU A 177 8.78 -1.64 -28.75
N GLU A 178 7.58 -2.16 -28.45
CA GLU A 178 6.86 -1.84 -27.23
C GLU A 178 7.60 -2.36 -25.98
N GLU A 179 8.16 -3.56 -26.04
CA GLU A 179 8.99 -4.11 -24.96
C GLU A 179 10.30 -3.32 -24.79
N LYS A 180 10.92 -2.84 -25.88
CA LYS A 180 12.10 -1.96 -25.82
C LYS A 180 11.79 -0.64 -25.10
N VAL A 181 10.59 -0.07 -25.27
CA VAL A 181 10.13 1.09 -24.47
C VAL A 181 10.10 0.73 -22.98
N LYS A 182 9.55 -0.44 -22.63
CA LYS A 182 9.47 -0.88 -21.22
C LYS A 182 10.84 -1.19 -20.62
N ILE A 183 11.77 -1.73 -21.41
CA ILE A 183 13.17 -1.93 -21.02
C ILE A 183 13.81 -0.57 -20.68
N ILE A 184 13.60 0.44 -21.52
CA ILE A 184 14.09 1.81 -21.27
C ILE A 184 13.50 2.35 -19.96
N GLU A 185 12.17 2.28 -19.77
CA GLU A 185 11.49 2.77 -18.56
C GLU A 185 12.05 2.12 -17.29
N ASN A 186 12.30 0.82 -17.31
CA ASN A 186 12.89 0.08 -16.20
C ASN A 186 14.34 0.50 -15.90
N ALA A 187 15.15 0.71 -16.95
CA ALA A 187 16.53 1.17 -16.80
C ALA A 187 16.59 2.62 -16.29
N LEU A 188 15.63 3.48 -16.72
CA LEU A 188 15.49 4.86 -16.25
C LEU A 188 15.20 4.93 -14.75
N ASP A 189 14.33 4.06 -14.22
CA ASP A 189 14.06 4.03 -12.78
C ASP A 189 15.36 3.81 -11.98
N ILE A 190 16.24 2.91 -12.44
CA ILE A 190 17.52 2.62 -11.77
C ILE A 190 18.52 3.77 -11.97
N ALA A 191 18.63 4.32 -13.19
CA ALA A 191 19.53 5.41 -13.47
C ALA A 191 19.18 6.68 -12.68
N ASN A 192 17.88 7.01 -12.60
CA ASN A 192 17.39 8.12 -11.79
C ASN A 192 17.60 7.87 -10.28
N ALA A 193 17.43 6.64 -9.80
CA ALA A 193 17.73 6.26 -8.42
C ALA A 193 19.22 6.45 -8.08
N CYS A 194 20.11 6.26 -9.07
CA CYS A 194 21.54 6.56 -8.95
C CYS A 194 21.87 8.06 -9.04
N GLY A 195 20.86 8.94 -9.21
CA GLY A 195 21.02 10.39 -9.26
C GLY A 195 21.35 10.95 -10.65
N LEU A 196 21.11 10.18 -11.72
CA LEU A 196 21.27 10.70 -13.08
C LEU A 196 20.00 11.47 -13.50
N GLU A 197 20.19 12.70 -13.94
CA GLU A 197 19.13 13.52 -14.53
C GLU A 197 19.22 13.45 -16.07
N ASN A 198 18.09 13.12 -16.72
CA ASN A 198 18.00 12.97 -18.18
C ASN A 198 19.09 12.04 -18.77
N PRO A 199 19.22 10.78 -18.31
CA PRO A 199 20.24 9.87 -18.80
C PRO A 199 20.14 9.66 -20.31
N LYS A 200 21.28 9.44 -20.96
CA LYS A 200 21.39 9.23 -22.38
C LYS A 200 21.24 7.75 -22.71
N VAL A 201 20.27 7.42 -23.55
CA VAL A 201 19.92 6.05 -23.98
C VAL A 201 20.39 5.82 -25.41
N ALA A 202 21.27 4.88 -25.61
CA ALA A 202 21.74 4.43 -26.92
C ALA A 202 21.08 3.11 -27.31
N PRO A 203 20.08 3.09 -28.19
CA PRO A 203 19.63 1.87 -28.85
C PRO A 203 20.71 1.38 -29.78
N LEU A 204 21.34 0.24 -29.42
CA LEU A 204 22.52 -0.27 -30.10
C LEU A 204 22.17 -1.02 -31.38
N ALA A 205 23.00 -0.80 -32.40
CA ALA A 205 22.98 -1.53 -33.66
C ALA A 205 24.41 -1.63 -34.21
N ALA A 206 24.59 -2.40 -35.28
CA ALA A 206 25.91 -2.55 -35.90
C ALA A 206 26.32 -1.32 -36.71
N VAL A 207 25.38 -0.43 -37.04
CA VAL A 207 25.59 0.76 -37.87
C VAL A 207 24.76 1.95 -37.37
N GLU A 208 25.14 3.18 -37.76
CA GLU A 208 24.52 4.44 -37.32
C GLU A 208 23.42 4.94 -38.26
N VAL A 209 23.12 4.20 -39.32
CA VAL A 209 22.10 4.59 -40.32
C VAL A 209 20.98 3.56 -40.39
N VAL A 210 19.76 4.03 -40.66
CA VAL A 210 18.61 3.14 -40.79
C VAL A 210 18.76 2.25 -42.03
N ASN A 211 18.69 0.96 -41.84
CA ASN A 211 18.67 -0.03 -42.91
C ASN A 211 17.46 -0.95 -42.74
N PRO A 212 16.46 -0.93 -43.64
CA PRO A 212 15.26 -1.76 -43.53
C PRO A 212 15.55 -3.28 -43.47
N LYS A 213 16.72 -3.73 -43.88
CA LYS A 213 17.16 -5.14 -43.77
C LYS A 213 17.75 -5.45 -42.39
N MET A 214 17.92 -4.46 -41.54
CA MET A 214 18.40 -4.56 -40.16
C MET A 214 17.33 -3.97 -39.23
N PRO A 215 16.35 -4.78 -38.78
CA PRO A 215 15.21 -4.31 -37.97
C PRO A 215 15.62 -3.52 -36.73
N GLU A 216 16.76 -3.83 -36.13
CA GLU A 216 17.31 -3.17 -34.94
C GLU A 216 17.56 -1.67 -35.19
N THR A 217 17.97 -1.30 -36.44
CA THR A 217 18.18 0.11 -36.83
C THR A 217 16.88 0.86 -37.01
N VAL A 218 15.82 0.16 -37.46
CA VAL A 218 14.48 0.71 -37.63
C VAL A 218 13.85 1.00 -36.26
N ASP A 219 13.91 0.03 -35.34
CA ASP A 219 13.43 0.19 -33.97
C ASP A 219 14.17 1.33 -33.24
N ALA A 220 15.50 1.40 -33.38
CA ALA A 220 16.31 2.43 -32.77
C ALA A 220 15.94 3.84 -33.26
N ALA A 221 15.66 4.00 -34.54
CA ALA A 221 15.19 5.26 -35.10
C ALA A 221 13.78 5.62 -34.60
N GLU A 222 12.86 4.64 -34.51
CA GLU A 222 11.50 4.88 -34.02
C GLU A 222 11.53 5.26 -32.52
N LEU A 223 12.35 4.61 -31.69
CA LEU A 223 12.55 5.01 -30.29
C LEU A 223 13.07 6.44 -30.17
N THR A 224 14.02 6.83 -31.00
CA THR A 224 14.55 8.21 -31.05
C THR A 224 13.44 9.21 -31.42
N LYS A 225 12.60 8.87 -32.38
CA LYS A 225 11.44 9.68 -32.79
C LYS A 225 10.38 9.75 -31.66
N MET A 226 10.05 8.63 -31.02
CA MET A 226 9.10 8.58 -29.88
C MET A 226 9.59 9.47 -28.72
N ASN A 227 10.89 9.54 -28.47
CA ASN A 227 11.46 10.45 -27.48
C ASN A 227 11.33 11.92 -27.91
N ALA A 228 11.61 12.25 -29.17
CA ALA A 228 11.44 13.60 -29.71
C ALA A 228 9.97 14.07 -29.69
N GLU A 229 9.02 13.16 -29.89
CA GLU A 229 7.57 13.40 -29.80
C GLU A 229 7.06 13.46 -28.34
N GLY A 230 7.91 13.23 -27.36
CA GLY A 230 7.54 13.25 -25.94
C GLY A 230 6.73 12.03 -25.48
N LYS A 231 6.70 10.94 -26.25
CA LYS A 231 6.11 9.65 -25.87
C LYS A 231 6.97 8.91 -24.85
N ILE A 232 8.30 9.03 -24.98
CA ILE A 232 9.28 8.55 -23.99
C ILE A 232 9.93 9.79 -23.36
N LYS A 233 9.83 9.93 -22.05
CA LYS A 233 10.25 11.13 -21.30
C LYS A 233 11.36 10.81 -20.29
N GLY A 234 11.98 11.85 -19.75
CA GLY A 234 12.98 11.74 -18.68
C GLY A 234 14.35 11.21 -19.14
N CYS A 235 14.61 11.21 -20.45
CA CYS A 235 15.87 10.78 -21.03
C CYS A 235 16.13 11.47 -22.39
N ILE A 236 17.33 11.29 -22.91
CA ILE A 236 17.70 11.64 -24.28
C ILE A 236 17.96 10.33 -25.02
N ILE A 237 17.19 10.03 -26.07
CA ILE A 237 17.40 8.85 -26.92
C ILE A 237 18.02 9.29 -28.23
N ASP A 238 19.07 8.59 -28.65
CA ASP A 238 19.71 8.81 -29.94
C ASP A 238 20.20 7.45 -30.50
N GLY A 239 19.60 7.03 -31.59
CA GLY A 239 19.90 5.75 -32.27
C GLY A 239 19.41 5.74 -33.72
N PRO A 240 19.87 4.76 -34.52
CA PRO A 240 20.78 3.67 -34.15
C PRO A 240 22.22 4.15 -33.92
N LEU A 241 22.91 3.51 -32.97
CA LEU A 241 24.33 3.77 -32.67
C LEU A 241 25.11 2.46 -32.54
N SER A 242 26.33 2.44 -33.06
CA SER A 242 27.28 1.40 -32.72
C SER A 242 27.81 1.58 -31.29
N LEU A 243 28.32 0.52 -30.67
CA LEU A 243 28.77 0.55 -29.28
C LEU A 243 29.90 1.56 -29.07
N ASP A 244 30.87 1.64 -29.99
CA ASP A 244 31.99 2.59 -29.93
C ASP A 244 31.48 4.04 -29.93
N MET A 245 30.50 4.37 -30.78
CA MET A 245 29.87 5.69 -30.81
C MET A 245 29.09 6.01 -29.54
N ALA A 246 28.53 5.00 -28.89
CA ALA A 246 27.77 5.18 -27.66
C ALA A 246 28.66 5.51 -26.45
N ILE A 247 29.87 4.92 -26.35
CA ILE A 247 30.70 5.00 -25.13
C ILE A 247 32.08 5.63 -25.29
N SER A 248 32.53 5.95 -26.53
CA SER A 248 33.85 6.51 -26.77
C SER A 248 33.78 7.87 -27.48
N LYS A 249 34.20 8.92 -26.79
CA LYS A 249 34.34 10.27 -27.35
C LYS A 249 35.34 10.31 -28.51
N GLU A 250 36.40 9.49 -28.41
CA GLU A 250 37.41 9.38 -29.46
C GLU A 250 36.82 8.79 -30.74
N ALA A 251 36.10 7.67 -30.67
CA ALA A 251 35.42 7.05 -31.81
C ALA A 251 34.44 8.04 -32.47
N CYS A 252 33.70 8.82 -31.69
CA CYS A 252 32.81 9.86 -32.20
C CYS A 252 33.59 10.96 -32.96
N SER A 253 34.77 11.33 -32.49
CA SER A 253 35.59 12.37 -33.13
C SER A 253 36.11 11.96 -34.53
N HIS A 254 36.27 10.69 -34.79
CA HIS A 254 36.70 10.13 -36.07
C HIS A 254 35.55 10.01 -37.09
N LYS A 255 34.30 9.84 -36.64
CA LYS A 255 33.10 9.75 -37.50
C LYS A 255 32.46 11.13 -37.73
N LYS A 256 33.20 12.05 -38.41
CA LYS A 256 32.75 13.42 -38.68
C LYS A 256 31.51 13.44 -39.59
N GLY A 257 30.59 14.40 -39.32
CA GLY A 257 29.40 14.65 -40.16
C GLY A 257 28.09 14.03 -39.65
N LEU A 258 28.11 13.24 -38.57
CA LEU A 258 26.89 12.75 -37.92
C LEU A 258 26.48 13.77 -36.82
N ASN A 259 25.31 14.40 -37.01
CA ASN A 259 24.74 15.24 -35.97
C ASN A 259 24.02 14.40 -34.93
N ARG A 260 24.72 14.00 -33.85
CA ARG A 260 24.24 13.11 -32.82
C ARG A 260 24.12 13.82 -31.47
N LYS A 261 23.09 13.46 -30.69
CA LYS A 261 22.89 13.91 -29.29
C LYS A 261 23.80 13.15 -28.31
N ILE A 262 24.16 11.91 -28.67
CA ILE A 262 25.08 11.06 -27.92
C ILE A 262 26.42 11.04 -28.66
N THR A 263 27.46 11.38 -27.92
CA THR A 263 28.82 11.55 -28.46
C THR A 263 29.86 10.82 -27.59
N GLY A 264 29.64 9.54 -27.36
CA GLY A 264 30.49 8.72 -26.50
C GLY A 264 30.20 8.87 -25.02
N ASP A 265 29.01 9.33 -24.64
CA ASP A 265 28.59 9.64 -23.28
C ASP A 265 27.23 9.03 -22.93
N ALA A 266 26.86 7.92 -23.57
CA ALA A 266 25.68 7.15 -23.24
C ALA A 266 25.76 6.58 -21.82
N ASN A 267 24.62 6.63 -21.12
CA ASN A 267 24.44 5.96 -19.82
C ASN A 267 23.78 4.61 -19.98
N ILE A 268 22.68 4.53 -20.73
CA ILE A 268 21.89 3.32 -20.93
C ILE A 268 22.18 2.73 -22.29
N LEU A 269 22.67 1.50 -22.31
CA LEU A 269 22.92 0.71 -23.50
C LEU A 269 21.76 -0.26 -23.69
N LEU A 270 20.89 0.05 -24.64
CA LEU A 270 19.76 -0.81 -24.99
C LEU A 270 20.21 -1.82 -26.06
N PHE A 271 20.25 -3.09 -25.68
CA PHE A 271 20.61 -4.16 -26.61
C PHE A 271 19.43 -4.56 -27.50
N PRO A 272 19.68 -4.91 -28.76
CA PRO A 272 18.63 -5.36 -29.67
C PRO A 272 18.00 -6.69 -29.27
N ASP A 273 18.77 -7.57 -28.67
CA ASP A 273 18.38 -8.93 -28.25
C ASP A 273 19.25 -9.43 -27.09
N ILE A 274 18.81 -10.54 -26.47
CA ILE A 274 19.47 -11.16 -25.31
C ILE A 274 20.89 -11.66 -25.63
N HIS A 275 21.13 -12.11 -26.86
CA HIS A 275 22.44 -12.67 -27.23
C HIS A 275 23.48 -11.56 -27.24
N THR A 276 23.20 -10.45 -27.87
CA THR A 276 24.05 -9.26 -27.90
C THR A 276 24.30 -8.73 -26.48
N GLY A 277 23.26 -8.62 -25.66
CA GLY A 277 23.38 -8.15 -24.27
C GLY A 277 24.19 -9.10 -23.40
N ASN A 278 23.93 -10.40 -23.48
CA ASN A 278 24.64 -11.41 -22.68
C ASN A 278 26.14 -11.55 -23.06
N VAL A 279 26.46 -11.49 -24.36
CA VAL A 279 27.86 -11.53 -24.84
C VAL A 279 28.59 -10.28 -24.36
N ALA A 280 28.02 -9.09 -24.51
CA ALA A 280 28.62 -7.84 -24.04
C ALA A 280 28.86 -7.86 -22.51
N TYR A 281 27.86 -8.29 -21.72
CA TYR A 281 28.01 -8.47 -20.28
C TYR A 281 29.17 -9.38 -19.91
N LYS A 282 29.20 -10.59 -20.49
CA LYS A 282 30.27 -11.57 -20.20
C LYS A 282 31.63 -11.08 -20.64
N MET A 283 31.71 -10.39 -21.78
CA MET A 283 32.95 -9.80 -22.24
C MET A 283 33.51 -8.79 -21.24
N LEU A 284 32.66 -7.86 -20.76
CA LEU A 284 33.06 -6.88 -19.74
C LEU A 284 33.55 -7.55 -18.45
N VAL A 285 32.80 -8.55 -17.95
CA VAL A 285 33.15 -9.25 -16.70
C VAL A 285 34.48 -9.99 -16.78
N HIS A 286 34.88 -10.48 -17.95
CA HIS A 286 36.10 -11.27 -18.10
C HIS A 286 37.31 -10.49 -18.68
N THR A 287 37.10 -9.25 -19.17
CA THR A 287 38.17 -8.52 -19.87
C THR A 287 38.41 -7.12 -19.36
N ALA A 288 37.49 -6.51 -18.61
CA ALA A 288 37.60 -5.14 -18.11
C ALA A 288 37.94 -5.08 -16.61
N HIS A 289 38.54 -3.95 -16.20
CA HIS A 289 38.56 -3.56 -14.79
C HIS A 289 37.25 -2.81 -14.50
N PHE A 290 36.42 -3.33 -13.60
CA PHE A 290 35.08 -2.81 -13.36
C PHE A 290 34.63 -2.98 -11.91
N LEU A 291 33.66 -2.15 -11.48
CA LEU A 291 32.72 -2.48 -10.41
C LEU A 291 31.35 -2.65 -11.04
N ASN A 292 30.55 -3.57 -10.51
CA ASN A 292 29.19 -3.77 -10.99
C ASN A 292 28.23 -4.14 -9.88
N GLY A 293 26.95 -3.97 -10.17
CA GLY A 293 25.83 -4.54 -9.46
C GLY A 293 24.69 -4.79 -10.45
N ALA A 294 23.71 -5.58 -10.07
CA ALA A 294 22.62 -5.94 -10.97
C ALA A 294 21.28 -6.05 -10.25
N ILE A 295 20.22 -5.58 -10.94
CA ILE A 295 18.86 -5.53 -10.46
C ILE A 295 17.91 -6.10 -11.51
N LEU A 296 16.97 -6.93 -11.05
CA LEU A 296 15.78 -7.29 -11.81
C LEU A 296 14.74 -6.21 -11.56
N SER A 297 14.34 -5.51 -12.60
CA SER A 297 13.39 -4.39 -12.58
C SER A 297 12.05 -4.77 -13.24
N GLY A 298 11.02 -3.94 -13.08
CA GLY A 298 9.65 -4.23 -13.53
C GLY A 298 8.78 -4.87 -12.44
N THR A 299 9.31 -5.01 -11.23
CA THR A 299 8.66 -5.54 -10.03
C THR A 299 8.20 -4.40 -9.10
N SER A 300 7.29 -4.69 -8.17
CA SER A 300 6.78 -3.71 -7.18
C SER A 300 7.82 -3.30 -6.14
N ALA A 301 8.89 -4.08 -5.98
CA ALA A 301 10.05 -3.79 -5.14
C ALA A 301 11.33 -4.28 -5.82
N PRO A 302 12.51 -3.71 -5.54
CA PRO A 302 13.76 -4.16 -6.13
C PRO A 302 14.07 -5.63 -5.85
N VAL A 303 14.52 -6.35 -6.88
CA VAL A 303 14.88 -7.76 -6.77
C VAL A 303 16.34 -7.93 -7.14
N ILE A 304 17.14 -8.43 -6.20
CA ILE A 304 18.58 -8.70 -6.39
C ILE A 304 18.72 -10.12 -6.91
N LEU A 305 19.07 -10.22 -8.19
CA LEU A 305 19.25 -11.48 -8.89
C LEU A 305 20.71 -11.60 -9.34
N THR A 306 21.58 -12.03 -8.44
CA THR A 306 22.99 -12.27 -8.72
C THR A 306 23.27 -13.74 -9.07
N SER A 307 24.32 -13.99 -9.86
CA SER A 307 24.81 -15.33 -10.13
C SER A 307 25.50 -15.90 -8.87
N ARG A 308 25.58 -17.24 -8.80
CA ARG A 308 26.39 -17.90 -7.76
C ARG A 308 27.88 -17.58 -7.90
N SER A 309 28.34 -17.36 -9.14
CA SER A 309 29.73 -17.01 -9.46
C SER A 309 30.08 -15.54 -9.23
N ASP A 310 29.08 -14.69 -8.92
CA ASP A 310 29.34 -13.27 -8.69
C ASP A 310 30.06 -13.05 -7.36
N SER A 311 31.03 -12.15 -7.36
CA SER A 311 31.82 -11.79 -6.18
C SER A 311 30.94 -11.22 -5.05
N VAL A 312 31.46 -11.27 -3.83
CA VAL A 312 30.86 -10.60 -2.68
C VAL A 312 30.67 -9.11 -2.96
N ALA A 313 31.66 -8.46 -3.57
CA ALA A 313 31.58 -7.04 -3.94
C ALA A 313 30.39 -6.74 -4.89
N THR A 314 30.19 -7.57 -5.92
CA THR A 314 29.03 -7.45 -6.83
C THR A 314 27.70 -7.57 -6.07
N LYS A 315 27.61 -8.49 -5.10
CA LYS A 315 26.41 -8.65 -4.28
C LYS A 315 26.17 -7.42 -3.37
N VAL A 316 27.22 -6.89 -2.73
CA VAL A 316 27.15 -5.68 -1.90
C VAL A 316 26.71 -4.46 -2.74
N ASN A 317 27.31 -4.29 -3.93
CA ASN A 317 26.92 -3.22 -4.85
C ASN A 317 25.46 -3.35 -5.31
N SER A 318 24.99 -4.59 -5.55
CA SER A 318 23.59 -4.86 -5.90
C SER A 318 22.64 -4.53 -4.76
N ILE A 319 23.04 -4.77 -3.50
CA ILE A 319 22.28 -4.35 -2.30
C ILE A 319 22.21 -2.82 -2.23
N ALA A 320 23.31 -2.11 -2.48
CA ALA A 320 23.32 -0.64 -2.50
C ALA A 320 22.41 -0.09 -3.60
N LEU A 321 22.48 -0.65 -4.82
CA LEU A 321 21.59 -0.30 -5.94
C LEU A 321 20.11 -0.54 -5.59
N ALA A 322 19.81 -1.70 -4.99
CA ALA A 322 18.45 -2.01 -4.56
C ALA A 322 17.94 -1.02 -3.50
N SER A 323 18.80 -0.60 -2.58
CA SER A 323 18.45 0.36 -1.52
C SER A 323 18.07 1.74 -2.09
N VAL A 324 18.86 2.28 -3.04
CA VAL A 324 18.51 3.56 -3.69
C VAL A 324 17.28 3.41 -4.58
N LEU A 325 17.12 2.29 -5.27
CA LEU A 325 15.94 2.02 -6.10
C LEU A 325 14.67 1.89 -5.25
N ALA A 326 14.73 1.20 -4.11
CA ALA A 326 13.60 1.10 -3.16
C ALA A 326 13.17 2.49 -2.66
N ASP A 327 14.13 3.37 -2.36
CA ASP A 327 13.84 4.74 -1.94
C ASP A 327 13.25 5.59 -3.09
N HIS A 328 13.79 5.43 -4.30
CA HIS A 328 13.29 6.11 -5.50
C HIS A 328 11.85 5.70 -5.82
N LEU A 329 11.55 4.40 -5.87
CA LEU A 329 10.21 3.88 -6.12
C LEU A 329 9.23 4.34 -5.02
N ARG A 330 9.68 4.34 -3.76
CA ARG A 330 8.89 4.85 -2.65
C ARG A 330 8.60 6.36 -2.75
N LYS A 331 9.51 7.18 -3.29
CA LYS A 331 9.30 8.62 -3.55
C LYS A 331 8.40 8.87 -4.76
N LYS A 332 8.47 8.00 -5.76
CA LYS A 332 7.64 8.04 -6.98
C LYS A 332 6.21 7.58 -6.73
N SER A 333 5.97 6.76 -5.68
CA SER A 333 4.63 6.34 -5.30
C SER A 333 3.76 7.51 -4.87
N PRO A 334 2.48 7.54 -5.26
CA PRO A 334 1.58 8.62 -4.86
C PRO A 334 1.43 8.67 -3.34
N LYS A 335 1.22 9.88 -2.81
CA LYS A 335 0.88 10.11 -1.42
C LYS A 335 -0.63 10.14 -1.28
N VAL A 336 -1.18 9.33 -0.41
CA VAL A 336 -2.62 9.24 -0.17
C VAL A 336 -2.95 9.65 1.26
N ALA A 337 -3.88 10.57 1.42
CA ALA A 337 -4.50 10.87 2.71
C ALA A 337 -5.87 10.19 2.80
N ILE A 338 -6.15 9.54 3.91
CA ILE A 338 -7.46 8.96 4.23
C ILE A 338 -7.99 9.63 5.48
N VAL A 339 -9.19 10.19 5.39
CA VAL A 339 -9.87 10.81 6.52
C VAL A 339 -10.93 9.86 7.06
N GLY A 340 -10.67 9.30 8.24
CA GLY A 340 -11.48 8.30 8.93
C GLY A 340 -10.86 6.90 8.91
N ALA A 341 -10.57 6.37 10.11
CA ALA A 341 -10.08 5.02 10.35
C ALA A 341 -11.21 4.01 10.61
N GLY A 342 -12.35 4.18 9.94
CA GLY A 342 -13.45 3.21 9.90
C GLY A 342 -13.20 2.09 8.87
N PRO A 343 -14.16 1.17 8.67
CA PRO A 343 -14.00 0.02 7.76
C PRO A 343 -13.66 0.43 6.32
N THR A 344 -14.19 1.54 5.84
CA THR A 344 -13.93 2.09 4.50
C THR A 344 -12.47 2.52 4.38
N GLY A 345 -12.00 3.39 5.29
CA GLY A 345 -10.63 3.91 5.26
C GLY A 345 -9.58 2.84 5.53
N LEU A 346 -9.79 1.98 6.52
CA LEU A 346 -8.87 0.87 6.83
C LEU A 346 -8.70 -0.12 5.68
N THR A 347 -9.80 -0.41 4.95
CA THR A 347 -9.72 -1.31 3.78
C THR A 347 -8.94 -0.65 2.64
N ALA A 348 -9.20 0.63 2.36
CA ALA A 348 -8.44 1.38 1.37
C ALA A 348 -6.95 1.44 1.72
N ALA A 349 -6.64 1.80 2.98
CA ALA A 349 -5.26 1.88 3.47
C ALA A 349 -4.51 0.54 3.30
N LYS A 350 -5.12 -0.56 3.75
CA LYS A 350 -4.52 -1.89 3.63
C LYS A 350 -4.18 -2.25 2.19
N ASP A 351 -5.13 -2.05 1.26
CA ASP A 351 -4.96 -2.48 -0.13
C ASP A 351 -3.94 -1.59 -0.88
N LEU A 352 -3.85 -0.29 -0.54
CA LEU A 352 -2.83 0.64 -1.04
C LEU A 352 -1.43 0.31 -0.51
N LEU A 353 -1.31 0.11 0.81
CA LEU A 353 -0.05 -0.21 1.47
C LEU A 353 0.56 -1.53 0.94
N LYS A 354 -0.26 -2.54 0.65
CA LYS A 354 0.18 -3.78 -0.01
C LYS A 354 0.85 -3.55 -1.36
N LYS A 355 0.57 -2.44 -2.01
CA LYS A 355 1.18 -2.03 -3.27
C LYS A 355 2.32 -1.02 -3.10
N GLY A 356 2.78 -0.82 -1.88
CA GLY A 356 3.85 0.13 -1.56
C GLY A 356 3.46 1.60 -1.63
N ILE A 357 2.15 1.90 -1.76
CA ILE A 357 1.64 3.28 -1.77
C ILE A 357 1.55 3.79 -0.35
N LYS A 358 2.16 4.94 -0.06
CA LYS A 358 2.14 5.57 1.26
C LYS A 358 0.75 6.09 1.60
N VAL A 359 0.32 5.84 2.85
CA VAL A 359 -0.98 6.26 3.33
C VAL A 359 -0.85 6.92 4.70
N ASP A 360 -1.34 8.15 4.81
CA ASP A 360 -1.56 8.85 6.07
C ASP A 360 -3.06 8.78 6.41
N ILE A 361 -3.39 8.27 7.61
CA ILE A 361 -4.76 8.03 8.06
C ILE A 361 -5.06 8.98 9.20
N TYR A 362 -5.94 9.93 8.95
CA TYR A 362 -6.39 10.92 9.91
C TYR A 362 -7.66 10.42 10.60
N GLU A 363 -7.63 10.35 11.91
CA GLU A 363 -8.75 9.88 12.72
C GLU A 363 -9.08 10.90 13.83
N LYS A 364 -10.38 11.17 14.00
CA LYS A 364 -10.89 12.08 15.02
C LYS A 364 -10.71 11.55 16.44
N GLU A 365 -10.90 10.25 16.59
CA GLU A 365 -10.73 9.57 17.88
C GLU A 365 -9.25 9.28 18.17
N ASN A 366 -8.95 8.83 19.40
CA ASN A 366 -7.63 8.34 19.79
C ASN A 366 -7.45 6.83 19.51
N PHE A 367 -8.37 6.21 18.77
CA PHE A 367 -8.36 4.80 18.38
C PHE A 367 -8.99 4.60 16.99
N SER A 368 -8.68 3.48 16.36
CA SER A 368 -9.19 3.10 15.04
C SER A 368 -10.40 2.17 15.11
N GLY A 369 -11.06 1.98 13.97
CA GLY A 369 -12.18 1.05 13.78
C GLY A 369 -13.52 1.73 13.56
N GLY A 370 -13.65 3.02 13.87
CA GLY A 370 -14.89 3.78 13.72
C GLY A 370 -16.07 3.09 14.45
N LEU A 371 -17.23 3.05 13.82
CA LEU A 371 -18.42 2.41 14.42
C LEU A 371 -18.26 0.93 14.78
N MET A 372 -17.32 0.23 14.17
CA MET A 372 -16.99 -1.16 14.58
C MET A 372 -16.42 -1.20 16.00
N SER A 373 -15.72 -0.16 16.45
CA SER A 373 -15.14 -0.06 17.79
C SER A 373 -16.15 0.44 18.84
N TYR A 374 -16.89 1.50 18.56
CA TYR A 374 -17.73 2.15 19.55
C TYR A 374 -19.23 2.09 19.29
N GLY A 375 -19.68 1.76 18.07
CA GLY A 375 -21.10 1.70 17.71
C GLY A 375 -21.71 0.32 17.83
N ILE A 376 -20.95 -0.75 17.59
CA ILE A 376 -21.42 -2.14 17.62
C ILE A 376 -21.02 -2.78 18.95
N PRO A 377 -21.99 -3.28 19.77
CA PRO A 377 -21.69 -3.88 21.06
C PRO A 377 -20.84 -5.17 20.97
N ALA A 378 -20.05 -5.45 22.02
CA ALA A 378 -19.14 -6.61 22.07
C ALA A 378 -19.84 -7.95 21.90
N PHE A 379 -21.10 -8.09 22.35
CA PHE A 379 -21.88 -9.31 22.17
C PHE A 379 -22.26 -9.59 20.69
N ARG A 380 -22.18 -8.60 19.81
CA ARG A 380 -22.34 -8.76 18.35
C ARG A 380 -20.99 -8.82 17.63
N MET A 381 -20.06 -7.99 18.01
CA MET A 381 -18.74 -7.90 17.38
C MET A 381 -17.67 -7.58 18.42
N LYS A 382 -16.90 -8.59 18.83
CA LYS A 382 -15.77 -8.41 19.74
C LYS A 382 -14.71 -7.47 19.15
N GLN A 383 -13.94 -6.80 20.01
CA GLN A 383 -12.87 -5.89 19.57
C GLN A 383 -11.80 -6.59 18.73
N GLU A 384 -11.50 -7.86 19.01
CA GLU A 384 -10.58 -8.66 18.21
C GLU A 384 -10.97 -8.72 16.72
N ASN A 385 -12.26 -8.70 16.40
CA ASN A 385 -12.73 -8.68 15.02
C ASN A 385 -12.53 -7.30 14.36
N THR A 386 -12.60 -6.22 15.13
CA THR A 386 -12.23 -4.88 14.66
C THR A 386 -10.73 -4.80 14.39
N MET A 387 -9.90 -5.37 15.27
CA MET A 387 -8.44 -5.38 15.11
C MET A 387 -7.99 -6.11 13.84
N LYS A 388 -8.75 -7.08 13.32
CA LYS A 388 -8.48 -7.70 12.00
C LYS A 388 -8.50 -6.72 10.82
N PHE A 389 -9.09 -5.55 11.00
CA PHE A 389 -9.02 -4.45 10.03
C PHE A 389 -7.86 -3.50 10.32
N VAL A 390 -7.53 -3.28 11.59
CA VAL A 390 -6.50 -2.32 12.05
C VAL A 390 -5.10 -2.90 11.94
N ASP A 391 -4.88 -4.10 12.51
CA ASP A 391 -3.55 -4.72 12.61
C ASP A 391 -2.83 -4.86 11.28
N PRO A 392 -3.48 -5.29 10.18
CA PRO A 392 -2.81 -5.35 8.88
C PRO A 392 -2.33 -3.99 8.36
N VAL A 393 -3.04 -2.90 8.69
CA VAL A 393 -2.64 -1.54 8.29
C VAL A 393 -1.42 -1.09 9.10
N VAL A 394 -1.41 -1.38 10.40
CA VAL A 394 -0.25 -1.10 11.28
C VAL A 394 0.97 -1.90 10.81
N GLN A 395 0.82 -3.21 10.58
CA GLN A 395 1.90 -4.10 10.13
C GLN A 395 2.49 -3.68 8.77
N LEU A 396 1.67 -3.13 7.88
CA LEU A 396 2.07 -2.61 6.59
C LEU A 396 2.66 -1.19 6.65
N GLY A 397 2.81 -0.61 7.86
CA GLY A 397 3.41 0.71 8.05
C GLY A 397 2.47 1.88 7.74
N GLY A 398 1.15 1.70 7.87
CA GLY A 398 0.19 2.80 7.78
C GLY A 398 0.43 3.84 8.88
N ASN A 399 0.48 5.11 8.51
CA ASN A 399 0.71 6.21 9.45
C ASN A 399 -0.62 6.73 9.99
N PHE A 400 -0.92 6.42 11.27
CA PHE A 400 -2.13 6.91 11.93
C PHE A 400 -1.88 8.24 12.63
N ILE A 401 -2.72 9.22 12.34
CA ILE A 401 -2.69 10.58 12.92
C ILE A 401 -4.01 10.77 13.66
N TYR A 402 -3.99 10.46 14.94
CA TYR A 402 -5.17 10.49 15.82
C TYR A 402 -5.50 11.89 16.34
N ASN A 403 -6.70 12.03 16.93
CA ASN A 403 -7.23 13.28 17.51
C ASN A 403 -7.30 14.43 16.50
N GLN A 404 -7.65 14.13 15.24
CA GLN A 404 -7.74 15.08 14.15
C GLN A 404 -9.22 15.30 13.74
N ASP A 405 -9.89 16.26 14.36
CA ASP A 405 -11.25 16.68 13.98
C ASP A 405 -11.17 17.64 12.78
N LEU A 406 -10.92 17.10 11.59
CA LEU A 406 -10.68 17.85 10.36
C LEU A 406 -11.97 18.44 9.81
N LYS A 407 -11.83 19.62 9.17
CA LYS A 407 -12.89 20.38 8.50
C LYS A 407 -12.57 20.56 7.02
N GLU A 408 -13.49 21.14 6.29
CA GLU A 408 -13.35 21.39 4.85
C GLU A 408 -12.03 22.12 4.47
N SER A 409 -11.66 23.16 5.24
CA SER A 409 -10.41 23.89 5.00
C SER A 409 -9.19 22.96 5.04
N ASP A 410 -9.22 21.96 5.93
CA ASP A 410 -8.14 20.99 6.06
C ASP A 410 -8.12 20.05 4.85
N PHE A 411 -9.29 19.63 4.34
CA PHE A 411 -9.40 18.81 3.15
C PHE A 411 -8.82 19.51 1.91
N LEU A 412 -9.08 20.81 1.77
CA LEU A 412 -8.52 21.63 0.69
C LEU A 412 -7.00 21.80 0.79
N GLU A 413 -6.47 21.97 2.00
CA GLU A 413 -5.03 22.01 2.23
C GLU A 413 -4.39 20.63 2.00
N MET A 414 -5.06 19.55 2.38
CA MET A 414 -4.61 18.19 2.08
C MET A 414 -4.56 17.93 0.57
N ALA A 415 -5.53 18.41 -0.20
CA ALA A 415 -5.56 18.27 -1.65
C ALA A 415 -4.35 18.93 -2.35
N LYS A 416 -3.67 19.89 -1.70
CA LYS A 416 -2.43 20.49 -2.19
C LYS A 416 -1.18 19.67 -1.87
N LYS A 417 -1.24 18.80 -0.85
CA LYS A 417 -0.10 18.06 -0.31
C LYS A 417 -0.08 16.58 -0.72
N TYR A 418 -1.27 16.03 -1.02
CA TYR A 418 -1.46 14.63 -1.37
C TYR A 418 -1.94 14.50 -2.80
N ASP A 419 -1.50 13.44 -3.46
CA ASP A 419 -1.97 13.13 -4.81
C ASP A 419 -3.43 12.67 -4.82
N TYR A 420 -3.87 12.05 -3.69
CA TYR A 420 -5.25 11.62 -3.46
C TYR A 420 -5.66 11.86 -2.01
N VAL A 421 -6.86 12.41 -1.81
CA VAL A 421 -7.51 12.54 -0.50
C VAL A 421 -8.80 11.74 -0.51
N TYR A 422 -8.98 10.82 0.43
CA TYR A 422 -10.15 9.96 0.51
C TYR A 422 -10.97 10.26 1.77
N LEU A 423 -12.15 10.84 1.60
CA LEU A 423 -13.09 11.18 2.69
C LEU A 423 -13.91 9.93 3.02
N ALA A 424 -13.59 9.28 4.14
CA ALA A 424 -14.15 8.01 4.59
C ALA A 424 -14.63 8.06 6.07
N PHE A 425 -14.99 9.25 6.56
CA PHE A 425 -15.31 9.49 7.98
C PHE A 425 -16.74 9.10 8.39
N GLY A 426 -17.55 8.55 7.48
CA GLY A 426 -18.87 8.00 7.78
C GLY A 426 -19.89 9.04 8.25
N LEU A 427 -20.84 8.60 9.09
CA LEU A 427 -21.89 9.46 9.66
C LEU A 427 -21.78 9.43 11.19
N THR A 428 -21.67 10.59 11.80
CA THR A 428 -21.51 10.75 13.25
C THR A 428 -22.67 11.46 13.95
N LYS A 429 -23.56 12.11 13.18
CA LYS A 429 -24.71 12.84 13.72
C LYS A 429 -25.97 11.99 13.64
N VAL A 430 -26.78 12.04 14.68
CA VAL A 430 -28.03 11.28 14.76
C VAL A 430 -29.20 12.19 14.44
N ARG A 431 -30.21 11.65 13.77
CA ARG A 431 -31.45 12.32 13.49
C ARG A 431 -32.24 12.49 14.78
N LYS A 432 -32.70 13.74 15.08
CA LYS A 432 -33.60 14.03 16.17
C LYS A 432 -35.02 13.51 15.88
N LEU A 433 -35.78 13.20 16.91
CA LEU A 433 -37.21 12.84 16.78
C LEU A 433 -38.04 14.00 16.22
N GLY A 434 -37.68 15.23 16.56
CA GLY A 434 -38.37 16.44 16.12
C GLY A 434 -39.74 16.60 16.77
N ILE A 435 -39.89 16.14 18.00
CA ILE A 435 -41.17 16.18 18.74
C ILE A 435 -41.04 17.04 20.00
N PRO A 436 -42.16 17.62 20.49
CA PRO A 436 -42.17 18.37 21.75
C PRO A 436 -41.61 17.56 22.90
N GLY A 437 -40.76 18.19 23.72
CA GLY A 437 -40.14 17.59 24.89
C GLY A 437 -38.85 16.77 24.59
N GLU A 438 -38.32 16.77 23.36
CA GLU A 438 -37.15 15.94 22.99
C GLU A 438 -35.88 16.27 23.79
N ASP A 439 -35.74 17.52 24.28
CA ASP A 439 -34.51 17.95 24.98
C ASP A 439 -34.62 17.82 26.53
N ILE A 440 -35.58 17.05 27.07
CA ILE A 440 -35.74 16.81 28.51
C ILE A 440 -34.76 15.76 29.05
N GLY A 441 -34.56 15.75 30.39
CA GLY A 441 -33.75 14.73 31.04
C GLY A 441 -34.34 13.32 30.82
N GLY A 442 -33.49 12.35 30.46
CA GLY A 442 -33.89 10.99 30.10
C GLY A 442 -34.04 10.74 28.58
N SER A 443 -33.96 11.79 27.76
CA SER A 443 -33.90 11.66 26.30
C SER A 443 -32.46 11.43 25.87
N LEU A 444 -32.19 10.32 25.21
CA LEU A 444 -30.87 9.85 24.82
C LEU A 444 -30.80 9.59 23.31
N ASN A 445 -29.61 9.71 22.76
CA ASN A 445 -29.29 9.37 21.40
C ASN A 445 -28.61 7.99 21.36
N ALA A 446 -29.07 7.12 20.48
CA ALA A 446 -28.61 5.74 20.43
C ALA A 446 -27.11 5.62 20.16
N LEU A 447 -26.53 6.46 19.28
CA LEU A 447 -25.11 6.36 18.95
C LEU A 447 -24.23 6.74 20.14
N GLU A 448 -24.57 7.84 20.82
CA GLU A 448 -23.83 8.27 22.02
C GLU A 448 -24.02 7.29 23.19
N PHE A 449 -25.22 6.77 23.36
CA PHE A 449 -25.49 5.73 24.37
C PHE A 449 -24.67 4.47 24.13
N LEU A 450 -24.62 3.98 22.88
CA LEU A 450 -23.79 2.83 22.50
C LEU A 450 -22.31 3.13 22.63
N ARG A 451 -21.88 4.35 22.29
CA ARG A 451 -20.50 4.80 22.43
C ARG A 451 -20.04 4.74 23.88
N GLN A 452 -20.80 5.32 24.80
CA GLN A 452 -20.47 5.31 26.23
C GLN A 452 -20.43 3.87 26.79
N TYR A 453 -21.36 3.03 26.37
CA TYR A 453 -21.36 1.62 26.78
C TYR A 453 -20.12 0.87 26.27
N ASN A 454 -19.78 1.02 25.00
CA ASN A 454 -18.68 0.29 24.37
C ASN A 454 -17.29 0.82 24.76
N PHE A 455 -17.18 2.08 25.16
CA PHE A 455 -15.92 2.62 25.70
C PHE A 455 -15.47 1.87 26.93
N ASP A 456 -16.40 1.49 27.79
CA ASP A 456 -16.12 0.69 28.96
C ASP A 456 -16.02 -0.82 28.62
N ASP A 457 -17.06 -1.36 27.98
CA ASP A 457 -17.22 -2.80 27.73
C ASP A 457 -16.25 -3.38 26.71
N LYS A 458 -15.90 -2.60 25.70
CA LYS A 458 -15.14 -3.07 24.54
C LYS A 458 -13.74 -2.48 24.45
N LEU A 459 -13.56 -1.23 24.84
CA LEU A 459 -12.28 -0.51 24.71
C LEU A 459 -11.54 -0.37 26.03
N GLY A 460 -12.18 -0.65 27.17
CA GLY A 460 -11.55 -0.55 28.49
C GLY A 460 -11.12 0.86 28.87
N LEU A 461 -11.79 1.90 28.34
CA LEU A 461 -11.39 3.30 28.51
C LEU A 461 -11.90 3.93 29.82
N ASN A 462 -12.47 3.14 30.75
CA ASN A 462 -12.99 3.58 32.05
C ASN A 462 -13.94 4.80 31.99
N HIS A 463 -14.81 4.84 31.01
CA HIS A 463 -15.91 5.79 30.96
C HIS A 463 -17.05 5.31 31.87
N ASN A 464 -17.80 6.25 32.46
CA ASN A 464 -18.98 5.92 33.25
C ASN A 464 -20.00 5.19 32.39
N ARG A 465 -20.03 3.85 32.50
CA ARG A 465 -20.99 3.01 31.80
C ARG A 465 -22.40 3.48 32.12
N PRO A 466 -23.28 3.69 31.12
CA PRO A 466 -24.64 4.14 31.36
C PRO A 466 -25.37 3.18 32.32
N LYS A 467 -25.94 3.73 33.38
CA LYS A 467 -26.79 3.02 34.32
C LYS A 467 -28.21 3.50 34.14
N LEU A 468 -29.09 2.62 33.72
CA LEU A 468 -30.50 2.89 33.53
C LEU A 468 -31.31 2.22 34.62
N HIS A 469 -32.56 2.64 34.78
CA HIS A 469 -33.53 2.04 35.67
C HIS A 469 -34.93 2.19 35.05
N GLY A 470 -35.91 1.50 35.60
CA GLY A 470 -37.29 1.63 35.17
C GLY A 470 -37.53 1.23 33.70
N THR A 471 -38.38 1.97 33.03
CA THR A 471 -38.81 1.67 31.66
C THR A 471 -38.04 2.51 30.64
N VAL A 472 -37.43 1.85 29.66
CA VAL A 472 -36.71 2.47 28.56
C VAL A 472 -37.44 2.24 27.24
N ILE A 473 -37.73 3.30 26.54
CA ILE A 473 -38.31 3.28 25.19
C ILE A 473 -37.19 3.46 24.18
N VAL A 474 -37.11 2.59 23.15
CA VAL A 474 -36.20 2.75 22.01
C VAL A 474 -37.01 3.01 20.75
N VAL A 475 -36.72 4.09 20.03
CA VAL A 475 -37.49 4.48 18.84
C VAL A 475 -36.75 4.07 17.58
N GLY A 476 -37.37 3.20 16.78
CA GLY A 476 -36.81 2.67 15.53
C GLY A 476 -36.76 1.15 15.51
N ALA A 477 -36.50 0.54 14.35
CA ALA A 477 -36.39 -0.90 14.19
C ALA A 477 -35.21 -1.33 13.29
N GLY A 478 -34.21 -0.49 13.16
CA GLY A 478 -32.95 -0.85 12.50
C GLY A 478 -31.97 -1.56 13.45
N ASN A 479 -30.83 -2.01 12.95
CA ASN A 479 -29.81 -2.71 13.73
C ASN A 479 -29.35 -1.90 14.96
N VAL A 480 -29.20 -0.57 14.81
CA VAL A 480 -28.85 0.33 15.92
C VAL A 480 -29.92 0.36 17.01
N ALA A 481 -31.21 0.27 16.63
CA ALA A 481 -32.30 0.20 17.60
C ALA A 481 -32.28 -1.13 18.38
N MET A 482 -32.03 -2.25 17.69
CA MET A 482 -31.89 -3.57 18.34
C MET A 482 -30.68 -3.57 19.30
N ASP A 483 -29.53 -3.03 18.87
CA ASP A 483 -28.34 -2.87 19.71
C ASP A 483 -28.59 -1.99 20.92
N GLY A 484 -29.21 -0.82 20.72
CA GLY A 484 -29.54 0.12 21.79
C GLY A 484 -30.51 -0.50 22.83
N ALA A 485 -31.52 -1.25 22.38
CA ALA A 485 -32.45 -1.92 23.27
C ALA A 485 -31.77 -3.04 24.09
N ARG A 486 -30.95 -3.86 23.45
CA ARG A 486 -30.20 -4.93 24.12
C ARG A 486 -29.17 -4.38 25.10
N VAL A 487 -28.54 -3.24 24.77
CA VAL A 487 -27.64 -2.53 25.70
C VAL A 487 -28.43 -1.92 26.85
N ALA A 488 -29.63 -1.36 26.63
CA ALA A 488 -30.47 -0.82 27.69
C ALA A 488 -30.80 -1.88 28.76
N VAL A 489 -31.18 -3.08 28.34
CA VAL A 489 -31.37 -4.24 29.26
C VAL A 489 -30.11 -4.50 30.08
N ARG A 490 -28.94 -4.54 29.43
CA ARG A 490 -27.63 -4.77 30.09
C ARG A 490 -27.15 -3.60 30.95
N SER A 491 -27.73 -2.42 30.75
CA SER A 491 -27.46 -1.21 31.53
C SER A 491 -28.36 -1.07 32.76
N GLY A 492 -29.29 -2.02 33.01
CA GLY A 492 -30.13 -2.06 34.20
C GLY A 492 -31.59 -1.63 34.00
N ALA A 493 -32.05 -1.46 32.76
CA ALA A 493 -33.46 -1.22 32.48
C ALA A 493 -34.33 -2.38 32.99
N GLU A 494 -35.37 -2.11 33.73
CA GLU A 494 -36.32 -3.10 34.23
C GLU A 494 -37.26 -3.59 33.13
N LYS A 495 -37.58 -2.66 32.21
CA LYS A 495 -38.38 -2.95 31.03
C LYS A 495 -37.82 -2.15 29.84
N THR A 496 -37.67 -2.80 28.70
CA THR A 496 -37.22 -2.17 27.43
C THR A 496 -38.26 -2.42 26.34
N ILE A 497 -38.73 -1.36 25.70
CA ILE A 497 -39.77 -1.42 24.66
C ILE A 497 -39.25 -0.71 23.41
N ILE A 498 -39.25 -1.40 22.26
CA ILE A 498 -39.04 -0.77 20.96
C ILE A 498 -40.36 -0.24 20.41
N LEU A 499 -40.43 1.07 20.11
CA LEU A 499 -41.53 1.66 19.34
C LEU A 499 -41.14 1.77 17.87
N TYR A 500 -41.96 1.21 16.99
CA TYR A 500 -41.74 1.29 15.56
C TYR A 500 -43.00 1.68 14.80
N ARG A 501 -42.91 2.70 13.95
CA ARG A 501 -44.04 3.28 13.23
C ARG A 501 -44.64 2.42 12.11
N ARG A 502 -43.97 1.33 11.71
CA ARG A 502 -44.46 0.33 10.75
C ARG A 502 -44.67 -1.01 11.46
N ASP A 503 -45.02 -2.04 10.69
CA ASP A 503 -45.14 -3.41 11.23
C ASP A 503 -43.83 -4.19 11.21
N ARG A 504 -43.88 -5.43 11.68
CA ARG A 504 -42.72 -6.33 11.77
C ARG A 504 -42.10 -6.61 10.40
N SER A 505 -42.91 -6.73 9.35
CA SER A 505 -42.44 -7.08 7.99
C SER A 505 -41.63 -5.95 7.35
N GLU A 506 -41.86 -4.72 7.79
CA GLU A 506 -41.22 -3.51 7.29
C GLU A 506 -39.97 -3.10 8.13
N ALA A 507 -39.61 -3.88 9.14
CA ALA A 507 -38.48 -3.59 10.00
C ALA A 507 -37.16 -3.79 9.24
N PRO A 508 -36.22 -2.80 9.22
CA PRO A 508 -35.02 -2.89 8.44
C PRO A 508 -33.88 -3.69 9.10
N CYS A 509 -34.04 -4.15 10.35
CA CYS A 509 -33.09 -5.04 10.99
C CYS A 509 -33.19 -6.47 10.44
N THR A 510 -32.15 -7.28 10.66
CA THR A 510 -32.22 -8.68 10.29
C THR A 510 -33.19 -9.47 11.20
N PRO A 511 -33.86 -10.52 10.69
CA PRO A 511 -34.73 -11.35 11.53
C PRO A 511 -34.03 -11.98 12.74
N SER A 512 -32.73 -12.27 12.62
CA SER A 512 -31.91 -12.81 13.73
C SER A 512 -31.72 -11.78 14.84
N GLU A 513 -31.44 -10.52 14.50
CA GLU A 513 -31.25 -9.45 15.47
C GLU A 513 -32.53 -9.15 16.25
N MET A 514 -33.67 -9.17 15.57
CA MET A 514 -34.96 -9.02 16.21
C MET A 514 -35.24 -10.17 17.20
N LYS A 515 -35.00 -11.43 16.80
CA LYS A 515 -35.13 -12.59 17.70
C LYS A 515 -34.20 -12.52 18.90
N ASP A 516 -32.97 -12.03 18.69
CA ASP A 516 -32.02 -11.89 19.80
C ASP A 516 -32.43 -10.78 20.77
N ALA A 517 -33.04 -9.70 20.30
CA ALA A 517 -33.60 -8.65 21.15
C ALA A 517 -34.79 -9.21 21.98
N GLU A 518 -35.70 -9.96 21.35
CA GLU A 518 -36.82 -10.64 22.06
C GLU A 518 -36.32 -11.63 23.11
N LYS A 519 -35.27 -12.41 22.83
CA LYS A 519 -34.64 -13.31 23.82
C LYS A 519 -34.01 -12.58 24.99
N ASP A 520 -33.49 -11.38 24.77
CA ASP A 520 -32.94 -10.52 25.82
C ASP A 520 -34.05 -9.84 26.64
N GLY A 521 -35.34 -10.10 26.35
CA GLY A 521 -36.51 -9.55 27.09
C GLY A 521 -37.01 -8.22 26.56
N VAL A 522 -36.60 -7.80 25.34
CA VAL A 522 -37.09 -6.56 24.71
C VAL A 522 -38.49 -6.78 24.15
N GLU A 523 -39.43 -5.91 24.51
CA GLU A 523 -40.79 -5.87 23.96
C GLU A 523 -40.80 -5.09 22.64
N LEU A 524 -41.44 -5.62 21.60
CA LEU A 524 -41.59 -4.94 20.30
C LEU A 524 -43.03 -4.41 20.12
N LYS A 525 -43.20 -3.09 20.06
CA LYS A 525 -44.49 -2.44 19.82
C LYS A 525 -44.45 -1.79 18.45
N PHE A 526 -45.14 -2.42 17.52
CA PHE A 526 -45.26 -1.98 16.12
C PHE A 526 -46.41 -0.99 15.95
N LEU A 527 -46.47 -0.31 14.80
CA LEU A 527 -47.50 0.67 14.43
C LEU A 527 -47.65 1.78 15.49
N SER A 528 -46.53 2.21 16.04
CA SER A 528 -46.48 3.18 17.14
C SER A 528 -45.45 4.25 16.84
N ASN A 529 -45.89 5.51 16.69
CA ASN A 529 -45.03 6.65 16.37
C ASN A 529 -45.04 7.66 17.54
N PRO A 530 -43.92 7.91 18.24
CA PRO A 530 -43.88 8.89 19.31
C PRO A 530 -44.16 10.29 18.74
N VAL A 531 -44.95 11.07 19.45
CA VAL A 531 -45.38 12.42 19.04
C VAL A 531 -45.10 13.50 20.08
N GLU A 532 -44.94 13.13 21.35
CA GLU A 532 -44.66 14.07 22.43
C GLU A 532 -44.00 13.36 23.61
N LEU A 533 -43.04 14.00 24.26
CA LEU A 533 -42.43 13.56 25.51
C LEU A 533 -42.93 14.40 26.66
N ILE A 534 -43.56 13.76 27.63
CA ILE A 534 -44.17 14.42 28.79
C ILE A 534 -43.19 14.36 29.96
N ALA A 535 -42.83 15.55 30.45
CA ALA A 535 -41.91 15.69 31.58
C ALA A 535 -42.66 15.84 32.91
N LYS A 536 -42.06 15.29 33.96
CA LYS A 536 -42.36 15.57 35.34
C LYS A 536 -41.06 15.91 36.07
N ASP A 537 -41.03 17.05 36.73
CA ASP A 537 -39.85 17.57 37.45
C ASP A 537 -38.58 17.64 36.57
N GLY A 538 -38.76 18.01 35.30
CA GLY A 538 -37.64 18.12 34.31
C GLY A 538 -37.09 16.80 33.75
N LYS A 539 -37.71 15.69 34.10
CA LYS A 539 -37.32 14.33 33.61
C LYS A 539 -38.49 13.70 32.85
N LEU A 540 -38.16 12.80 31.92
CA LEU A 540 -39.14 12.00 31.20
C LEU A 540 -40.04 11.23 32.19
N SER A 541 -41.32 11.25 31.96
CA SER A 541 -42.36 10.54 32.74
C SER A 541 -43.23 9.66 31.86
N GLU A 542 -43.62 10.17 30.69
CA GLU A 542 -44.44 9.44 29.73
C GLU A 542 -44.03 9.76 28.28
N VAL A 543 -44.21 8.79 27.40
CA VAL A 543 -44.10 8.96 25.94
C VAL A 543 -45.50 8.84 25.35
N LYS A 544 -46.00 9.91 24.74
CA LYS A 544 -47.23 9.88 23.96
C LYS A 544 -46.92 9.46 22.54
N TYR A 545 -47.64 8.51 22.02
CA TYR A 545 -47.46 8.01 20.65
C TYR A 545 -48.80 7.93 19.93
N GLU A 546 -48.77 8.05 18.60
CA GLU A 546 -49.90 7.84 17.72
C GLU A 546 -49.93 6.41 17.23
N VAL A 547 -51.09 5.78 17.26
CA VAL A 547 -51.31 4.46 16.63
C VAL A 547 -51.34 4.67 15.11
N MET A 548 -50.53 3.85 14.40
CA MET A 548 -50.35 3.96 12.95
C MET A 548 -51.10 2.84 12.22
N LYS A 549 -51.37 3.09 10.95
CA LYS A 549 -51.72 2.06 9.96
C LYS A 549 -50.80 2.14 8.76
N LEU A 550 -50.71 1.07 7.98
CA LEU A 550 -49.92 1.06 6.77
C LEU A 550 -50.75 1.52 5.57
N GLY A 551 -50.24 2.48 4.82
CA GLY A 551 -50.77 2.98 3.56
C GLY A 551 -50.02 2.41 2.34
N ASP A 552 -49.97 3.19 1.27
CA ASP A 552 -49.29 2.83 0.01
C ASP A 552 -47.78 2.75 0.17
N LEU A 553 -47.09 2.15 -0.82
CA LEU A 553 -45.64 2.09 -0.88
C LEU A 553 -45.04 3.51 -1.01
N ASP A 554 -43.97 3.75 -0.25
CA ASP A 554 -43.14 4.94 -0.39
C ASP A 554 -42.01 4.72 -1.40
N ASP A 555 -41.22 5.76 -1.69
CA ASP A 555 -40.08 5.71 -2.63
C ASP A 555 -39.00 4.69 -2.24
N SER A 556 -39.00 4.22 -1.00
CA SER A 556 -38.09 3.14 -0.53
C SER A 556 -38.66 1.74 -0.75
N GLY A 557 -39.83 1.61 -1.37
CA GLY A 557 -40.53 0.35 -1.60
C GLY A 557 -41.17 -0.25 -0.34
N ARG A 558 -41.32 0.52 0.75
CA ARG A 558 -41.97 0.10 2.00
C ARG A 558 -43.29 0.82 2.18
N ARG A 559 -44.25 0.20 2.86
CA ARG A 559 -45.54 0.83 3.11
C ARG A 559 -45.41 2.04 4.02
N ARG A 560 -46.00 3.15 3.60
CA ARG A 560 -45.98 4.44 4.34
C ARG A 560 -46.79 4.32 5.65
N PRO A 561 -46.21 4.71 6.79
CA PRO A 561 -47.00 4.79 8.04
C PRO A 561 -47.93 5.99 7.97
N VAL A 562 -49.22 5.78 8.28
CA VAL A 562 -50.26 6.80 8.27
C VAL A 562 -50.88 6.86 9.67
N GLY A 563 -51.01 8.06 10.24
CA GLY A 563 -51.63 8.26 11.55
C GLY A 563 -53.11 7.90 11.52
N THR A 564 -53.61 7.34 12.63
CA THR A 564 -55.01 7.00 12.81
C THR A 564 -55.79 8.07 13.58
N GLY A 565 -55.11 9.05 14.17
CA GLY A 565 -55.68 10.03 15.11
C GLY A 565 -55.93 9.46 16.50
N VAL A 566 -55.56 8.21 16.78
CA VAL A 566 -55.64 7.57 18.09
C VAL A 566 -54.29 7.73 18.81
N TYR A 567 -54.33 8.27 20.02
CA TYR A 567 -53.15 8.53 20.82
C TYR A 567 -53.19 7.70 22.11
N GLU A 568 -52.06 7.16 22.48
CA GLU A 568 -51.83 6.41 23.72
C GLU A 568 -50.57 6.93 24.42
N THR A 569 -50.41 6.61 25.70
CA THR A 569 -49.21 6.95 26.49
C THR A 569 -48.57 5.70 27.09
N ILE A 570 -47.26 5.74 27.24
CA ILE A 570 -46.46 4.72 27.96
C ILE A 570 -45.63 5.46 29.01
N LYS A 571 -45.67 5.02 30.25
CA LYS A 571 -44.74 5.48 31.29
C LYS A 571 -43.34 5.09 30.91
N ALA A 572 -42.41 6.01 30.98
CA ALA A 572 -41.00 5.76 30.62
C ALA A 572 -40.08 6.71 31.40
N ASP A 573 -38.95 6.19 31.82
CA ASP A 573 -37.90 6.93 32.51
C ASP A 573 -36.83 7.41 31.50
N TYR A 574 -36.67 6.69 30.40
CA TYR A 574 -35.74 7.04 29.33
C TYR A 574 -36.35 6.77 27.95
N ILE A 575 -35.89 7.58 26.97
CA ILE A 575 -36.15 7.35 25.56
C ILE A 575 -34.82 7.39 24.80
N ILE A 576 -34.59 6.44 23.92
CA ILE A 576 -33.38 6.33 23.08
C ILE A 576 -33.81 6.48 21.62
N SER A 577 -33.38 7.58 20.97
CA SER A 577 -33.62 7.80 19.54
C SER A 577 -32.67 6.98 18.67
N ALA A 578 -33.20 6.06 17.85
CA ALA A 578 -32.47 5.21 16.93
C ALA A 578 -33.05 5.24 15.50
N ILE A 579 -33.46 6.43 15.02
CA ILE A 579 -34.17 6.66 13.76
C ILE A 579 -33.24 7.01 12.58
N GLY A 580 -31.97 6.72 12.70
CA GLY A 580 -30.96 6.85 11.65
C GLY A 580 -29.93 7.94 11.90
N GLN A 581 -28.90 7.91 11.10
CA GLN A 581 -27.80 8.86 11.12
C GLN A 581 -27.92 9.80 9.92
N ILE A 582 -27.41 11.02 10.09
CA ILE A 582 -27.37 12.05 9.05
C ILE A 582 -25.96 12.62 8.93
N PRO A 583 -25.62 13.22 7.79
CA PRO A 583 -24.40 13.97 7.63
C PRO A 583 -24.26 15.11 8.65
N ASP A 584 -23.05 15.33 9.11
CA ASP A 584 -22.73 16.48 9.95
C ASP A 584 -22.18 17.62 9.08
N GLU A 585 -23.08 18.49 8.62
CA GLU A 585 -22.75 19.62 7.76
C GLU A 585 -21.82 20.66 8.41
N SER A 586 -21.51 20.54 9.71
CA SER A 586 -20.49 21.37 10.36
C SER A 586 -19.06 21.01 9.95
N VAL A 587 -18.88 19.85 9.33
CA VAL A 587 -17.58 19.35 8.87
C VAL A 587 -17.20 19.93 7.50
N TRP A 588 -18.20 20.27 6.66
CA TRP A 588 -17.98 20.82 5.32
C TRP A 588 -19.00 21.90 4.96
N ASN A 589 -18.63 22.72 3.99
CA ASN A 589 -19.51 23.74 3.42
C ASN A 589 -20.05 23.27 2.06
N ALA A 590 -21.33 23.06 1.97
CA ALA A 590 -22.02 22.61 0.75
C ALA A 590 -21.85 23.55 -0.47
N LYS A 591 -21.32 24.76 -0.26
CA LYS A 591 -20.98 25.69 -1.35
C LYS A 591 -19.64 25.35 -2.01
N VAL A 592 -18.79 24.57 -1.35
CA VAL A 592 -17.46 24.20 -1.83
C VAL A 592 -17.43 22.72 -2.21
N ILE A 593 -17.79 21.82 -1.29
CA ILE A 593 -17.98 20.41 -1.62
C ILE A 593 -19.46 20.18 -1.92
N GLU A 594 -19.80 19.85 -3.16
CA GLU A 594 -21.18 19.62 -3.55
C GLU A 594 -21.82 18.48 -2.75
N THR A 595 -23.07 18.72 -2.32
CA THR A 595 -23.85 17.73 -1.57
C THR A 595 -25.22 17.50 -2.21
N ASP A 596 -25.78 16.33 -1.91
CA ASP A 596 -27.16 15.98 -2.22
C ASP A 596 -27.85 15.55 -0.90
N HIS A 597 -28.87 16.27 -0.49
CA HIS A 597 -29.53 16.07 0.81
C HIS A 597 -28.55 15.99 2.01
N GLY A 598 -27.46 16.78 1.97
CA GLY A 598 -26.40 16.81 2.97
C GLY A 598 -25.34 15.71 2.84
N TYR A 599 -25.52 14.72 1.97
CA TYR A 599 -24.50 13.73 1.66
C TYR A 599 -23.51 14.27 0.62
N ILE A 600 -22.23 13.92 0.72
CA ILE A 600 -21.24 14.34 -0.27
C ILE A 600 -21.60 13.72 -1.62
N LYS A 601 -21.77 14.60 -2.64
CA LYS A 601 -22.13 14.19 -3.98
C LYS A 601 -20.90 13.69 -4.75
N GLY A 602 -21.01 12.48 -5.27
CA GLY A 602 -20.03 11.97 -6.22
C GLY A 602 -20.34 12.46 -7.63
N ILE A 603 -19.36 13.05 -8.31
CA ILE A 603 -19.51 13.50 -9.70
C ILE A 603 -19.18 12.37 -10.66
N LYS A 604 -18.11 11.62 -10.36
CA LYS A 604 -17.66 10.50 -11.16
C LYS A 604 -17.45 9.29 -10.27
N ASN A 605 -17.94 8.13 -10.71
CA ASN A 605 -17.87 6.91 -9.93
C ASN A 605 -16.78 5.96 -10.43
N TYR A 606 -16.19 5.23 -9.50
CA TYR A 606 -15.22 4.18 -9.72
C TYR A 606 -15.64 2.96 -8.88
N GLY A 607 -16.72 2.29 -9.32
CA GLY A 607 -17.41 1.30 -8.51
C GLY A 607 -18.23 1.94 -7.38
N GLU A 608 -17.81 1.75 -6.13
CA GLU A 608 -18.44 2.33 -4.94
C GLU A 608 -17.60 3.46 -4.30
N ALA A 609 -16.57 3.94 -5.01
CA ALA A 609 -15.82 5.14 -4.68
C ALA A 609 -16.14 6.25 -5.69
N TYR A 610 -16.11 7.48 -5.24
CA TYR A 610 -16.57 8.64 -6.02
C TYR A 610 -15.55 9.77 -5.95
N GLU A 611 -15.29 10.41 -7.09
CA GLU A 611 -14.60 11.70 -7.14
C GLU A 611 -15.61 12.81 -6.82
N THR A 612 -15.20 13.78 -6.00
CA THR A 612 -16.04 14.97 -5.69
C THR A 612 -15.86 16.04 -6.78
N ASN A 613 -16.53 17.17 -6.62
CA ASN A 613 -16.31 18.35 -7.48
C ASN A 613 -14.94 19.01 -7.30
N ILE A 614 -14.16 18.59 -6.30
CA ILE A 614 -12.80 19.09 -6.07
C ILE A 614 -11.80 18.06 -6.60
N PRO A 615 -10.89 18.44 -7.51
CA PRO A 615 -9.88 17.52 -8.04
C PRO A 615 -9.10 16.82 -6.93
N ASN A 616 -8.78 15.53 -7.14
CA ASN A 616 -8.07 14.62 -6.25
C ASN A 616 -8.70 14.39 -4.86
N ILE A 617 -9.91 14.92 -4.58
CA ILE A 617 -10.69 14.56 -3.41
C ILE A 617 -11.75 13.53 -3.78
N PHE A 618 -11.66 12.38 -3.14
CA PHE A 618 -12.56 11.24 -3.32
C PHE A 618 -13.36 10.99 -2.04
N THR A 619 -14.46 10.29 -2.18
CA THR A 619 -15.34 9.95 -1.07
C THR A 619 -15.96 8.57 -1.24
N GLY A 620 -16.40 7.96 -0.14
CA GLY A 620 -17.08 6.68 -0.15
C GLY A 620 -17.59 6.26 1.23
N GLY A 621 -18.36 5.18 1.26
CA GLY A 621 -19.00 4.71 2.47
C GLY A 621 -20.26 5.48 2.82
N ASP A 622 -20.58 5.52 4.11
CA ASP A 622 -21.88 6.04 4.59
C ASP A 622 -22.08 7.53 4.32
N ILE A 623 -21.02 8.31 4.19
CA ILE A 623 -21.10 9.75 3.89
C ILE A 623 -21.68 10.07 2.50
N VAL A 624 -21.70 9.07 1.60
CA VAL A 624 -22.25 9.22 0.24
C VAL A 624 -23.65 8.62 0.14
N LYS A 625 -23.86 7.44 0.74
CA LYS A 625 -25.06 6.62 0.51
C LYS A 625 -25.94 6.40 1.74
N GLY A 626 -25.62 7.05 2.84
CA GLY A 626 -26.23 6.76 4.13
C GLY A 626 -25.70 5.48 4.78
N ALA A 627 -26.08 5.27 6.04
CA ALA A 627 -25.63 4.13 6.83
C ALA A 627 -25.99 2.79 6.18
N LYS A 628 -24.97 1.95 5.93
CA LYS A 628 -25.06 0.61 5.34
C LYS A 628 -24.34 -0.41 6.19
N THR A 629 -24.03 -1.57 5.62
CA THR A 629 -23.28 -2.65 6.28
C THR A 629 -21.77 -2.45 6.17
N ILE A 630 -21.00 -3.10 7.06
CA ILE A 630 -19.54 -3.16 6.99
C ILE A 630 -19.07 -3.67 5.61
N GLY A 631 -19.79 -4.64 5.01
CA GLY A 631 -19.48 -5.16 3.68
C GLY A 631 -19.54 -4.10 2.58
N VAL A 632 -20.52 -3.22 2.60
CA VAL A 632 -20.62 -2.09 1.65
C VAL A 632 -19.48 -1.10 1.90
N ALA A 633 -19.23 -0.75 3.15
CA ALA A 633 -18.16 0.17 3.54
C ALA A 633 -16.77 -0.34 3.07
N THR A 634 -16.48 -1.63 3.26
CA THR A 634 -15.23 -2.24 2.78
C THR A 634 -15.12 -2.28 1.25
N LYS A 635 -16.24 -2.48 0.55
CA LYS A 635 -16.25 -2.42 -0.92
C LYS A 635 -15.86 -1.03 -1.42
N CYS A 636 -16.39 0.04 -0.82
CA CYS A 636 -16.02 1.42 -1.16
C CYS A 636 -14.50 1.65 -1.02
N GLY A 637 -13.92 1.18 0.07
CA GLY A 637 -12.46 1.29 0.28
C GLY A 637 -11.63 0.52 -0.75
N ARG A 638 -12.05 -0.70 -1.12
CA ARG A 638 -11.38 -1.48 -2.18
C ARG A 638 -11.44 -0.80 -3.54
N ASP A 639 -12.60 -0.29 -3.90
CA ASP A 639 -12.82 0.33 -5.21
C ASP A 639 -11.97 1.61 -5.34
N PHE A 640 -11.85 2.42 -4.27
CA PHE A 640 -10.92 3.54 -4.23
C PHE A 640 -9.46 3.09 -4.37
N ALA A 641 -9.02 2.11 -3.58
CA ALA A 641 -7.66 1.60 -3.65
C ALA A 641 -7.33 1.05 -5.04
N LYS A 642 -8.26 0.29 -5.64
CA LYS A 642 -8.12 -0.22 -6.99
C LYS A 642 -7.93 0.91 -8.01
N TYR A 643 -8.74 1.95 -7.94
CA TYR A 643 -8.60 3.12 -8.82
C TYR A 643 -7.22 3.76 -8.71
N VAL A 644 -6.74 4.05 -7.48
CA VAL A 644 -5.43 4.68 -7.26
C VAL A 644 -4.30 3.79 -7.79
N ILE A 645 -4.36 2.48 -7.54
CA ILE A 645 -3.38 1.51 -8.02
C ILE A 645 -3.34 1.52 -9.56
N GLU A 646 -4.50 1.43 -10.23
CA GLU A 646 -4.59 1.47 -11.69
C GLU A 646 -4.06 2.78 -12.30
N GLN A 647 -4.25 3.93 -11.63
CA GLN A 647 -3.67 5.19 -12.09
C GLN A 647 -2.14 5.24 -11.87
N THR A 648 -1.64 4.62 -10.81
CA THR A 648 -0.21 4.52 -10.53
C THR A 648 0.50 3.59 -11.53
N GLU A 649 -0.14 2.50 -11.91
CA GLU A 649 0.39 1.55 -12.90
C GLU A 649 0.36 2.09 -14.34
N LYS A 650 -0.45 3.11 -14.64
CA LYS A 650 -0.52 3.78 -15.95
C LYS A 650 0.50 4.92 -16.13
N LYS A 651 1.06 5.43 -15.05
CA LYS A 651 2.12 6.47 -15.05
C LYS A 651 3.50 5.83 -15.13
#